data_7ce5a8a57f8ca4bde1abc882bf170453
#
_entry.id   7ce5a8a57f8ca4bde1abc882bf170453
#
_cell.length_a   1.000
_cell.length_b   1.000
_cell.length_c   1.000
_cell.angle_alpha   90.00
_cell.angle_beta   90.00
_cell.angle_gamma   90.00
#
_symmetry.space_group_name_H-M   'P 1'
#
loop_
_entity.id
_entity.type
_entity.pdbx_description
1 polymer ?
#
loop_
_entity_poly.entity_id
_entity_poly.type
_entity_poly.pdbx_seq_one_letter_code
_entity_poly.pdbx_strand_id
1 'polypeptide(L)'
;MTSEARARFPLSPVGLALALVVSGALANAQSLPNMGQQITPLAPQGSQFGPLDLDLLGDSAWLVGQAVTTVVSPDHKTLLILTSGYNREFINANANLYGPYGPYSTEYVFIYDISTPTPVKKQILPIILNSYNGIVFDPSGTAFYVAGGPSDNVHIFTLSASTGMWAEAKGSPMALGHKGGLGIGVLPCSAGVAISNDGQTQVVVNYYNDSITVFTGGLGNWTKATEVDLRPGKSTPPQTGTPGGEYPFWVVVKGSGSSAIAYVSSIRDREIDVVNLGGTPAVTARIPVKGQPNKMTLNVAQSLLYVAEDQSDTVDIIDTTKNAIIETIPVITPLIPSSLAQYKGANPNSATLSPDETQLYVTNGNLNCIAVVALGGTNSGDHVVGLIPTGWYPNSVSFSGDGNTLYVVNGKSPTGPNGAFCYGGYGPPGLPSCMATNEYNPQLIKAGFQTFPRPSSAQLAALTLQVAANNHFSNTESDSDKAVMAAVRQGVQHVIFIIKENRTYDQILGDLEIGNGDPGLAVFGQPVTPNLHNLARNFVTLDNFMDTAEVSYDGWLWTTAAQAPDVVERQWPVAYALRGTSADSEGPNRNVNVAIPIADRPAANPLNPADPDLLPGPTDTAAPDGPDNQVNSGYLWNSALRAGLTVRNYGFFADLTRYSTPPLIPVVRNPASTGTIVMYPSNVALTPFTDQYFRGFDNTLPDFWRYSEWEREFDANERRARPDVGGPALPPTLPALTLVRFMHDHTGNFDVAIDGVNTPDLMVADNDYAVGLLIQKIANSKYANNTLIFVIEDDAQDGGDHVDSHRSTAFVAGAYVKQGALVSTPYNTINFLRTIEEVLGLPPMNLNDALAAPMADIFTTTPSVWSFTAAPSPLLYYTQLPIGPPKRVGMAAPKPAHDAKYWARVTKGMDFTDADRVDGEDFNRILWKGMMGDKPYPAAPTGLDLRQNRAEFLARYRRSLKQKVAQEPKAGTQGGRQ
;
A
#
# COMPACT_ATOMS: atom_id res chain seq x y z
N MET A 1 -6.72 -59.99 31.98
CA MET A 1 -8.17 -59.77 31.74
C MET A 1 -8.54 -58.52 32.48
N THR A 2 -8.59 -57.37 31.80
CA THR A 2 -9.32 -56.15 32.17
C THR A 2 -9.43 -55.34 30.92
N SER A 3 -10.65 -55.16 30.45
CA SER A 3 -11.02 -54.43 29.24
C SER A 3 -11.09 -52.95 29.49
N GLU A 4 -10.30 -52.15 28.79
CA GLU A 4 -10.48 -50.69 28.67
C GLU A 4 -11.62 -50.38 27.71
N ALA A 5 -12.69 -49.81 28.23
CA ALA A 5 -13.77 -49.25 27.48
C ALA A 5 -13.37 -47.85 26.94
N ARG A 6 -13.18 -47.75 25.61
CA ARG A 6 -13.09 -46.43 24.91
C ARG A 6 -14.48 -45.81 24.85
N ALA A 7 -14.67 -44.74 25.58
CA ALA A 7 -15.85 -43.89 25.42
C ALA A 7 -15.81 -43.20 24.03
N ARG A 8 -16.74 -43.53 23.14
CA ARG A 8 -17.04 -42.83 21.92
C ARG A 8 -17.98 -41.67 22.26
N PHE A 9 -17.49 -40.44 22.21
CA PHE A 9 -18.42 -39.28 22.16
C PHE A 9 -19.05 -39.20 20.77
N PRO A 10 -20.38 -39.08 20.65
CA PRO A 10 -21.01 -38.84 19.37
C PRO A 10 -20.74 -37.42 18.95
N LEU A 11 -20.06 -37.22 17.81
CA LEU A 11 -19.97 -35.92 17.14
C LEU A 11 -21.41 -35.50 16.78
N SER A 12 -21.82 -34.29 17.17
CA SER A 12 -23.11 -33.73 16.81
C SER A 12 -23.22 -33.56 15.28
N PRO A 13 -24.40 -33.68 14.70
CA PRO A 13 -24.58 -33.48 13.25
C PRO A 13 -24.12 -32.13 12.75
N VAL A 14 -24.04 -31.13 13.61
CA VAL A 14 -23.50 -29.78 13.32
C VAL A 14 -21.98 -29.81 13.09
N GLY A 15 -21.22 -30.61 13.87
CA GLY A 15 -19.79 -30.75 13.67
C GLY A 15 -19.42 -31.47 12.37
N LEU A 16 -20.27 -32.40 11.90
CA LEU A 16 -20.06 -33.11 10.64
C LEU A 16 -20.41 -32.23 9.42
N ALA A 17 -21.44 -31.39 9.54
CA ALA A 17 -21.81 -30.40 8.52
C ALA A 17 -20.75 -29.31 8.37
N LEU A 18 -20.16 -28.85 9.48
CA LEU A 18 -19.07 -27.86 9.48
C LEU A 18 -17.80 -28.42 8.82
N ALA A 19 -17.44 -29.67 9.11
CA ALA A 19 -16.28 -30.33 8.51
C ALA A 19 -16.44 -30.60 7.00
N LEU A 20 -17.68 -30.83 6.52
CA LEU A 20 -17.97 -31.05 5.10
C LEU A 20 -18.02 -29.75 4.31
N VAL A 21 -18.47 -28.64 4.89
CA VAL A 21 -18.47 -27.30 4.25
C VAL A 21 -17.05 -26.76 4.15
N VAL A 22 -16.24 -26.88 5.20
CA VAL A 22 -14.86 -26.45 5.21
C VAL A 22 -14.01 -27.24 4.21
N SER A 23 -14.22 -28.56 4.05
CA SER A 23 -13.45 -29.35 3.11
C SER A 23 -13.83 -29.11 1.62
N GLY A 24 -15.02 -28.63 1.35
CA GLY A 24 -15.44 -28.28 -0.03
C GLY A 24 -15.00 -26.87 -0.45
N ALA A 25 -14.94 -25.93 0.48
CA ALA A 25 -14.58 -24.54 0.21
C ALA A 25 -13.06 -24.33 0.13
N LEU A 26 -12.26 -25.06 0.90
CA LEU A 26 -10.81 -25.01 0.84
C LEU A 26 -10.21 -25.44 -0.50
N ALA A 27 -10.94 -26.18 -1.31
CA ALA A 27 -10.48 -26.61 -2.64
C ALA A 27 -10.43 -25.46 -3.68
N ASN A 28 -11.05 -24.31 -3.40
CA ASN A 28 -11.12 -23.14 -4.27
C ASN A 28 -10.57 -21.86 -3.62
N ALA A 29 -9.92 -21.99 -2.47
CA ALA A 29 -9.27 -20.87 -1.79
C ALA A 29 -8.01 -20.45 -2.56
N GLN A 30 -7.81 -19.15 -2.71
CA GLN A 30 -6.59 -18.53 -3.22
C GLN A 30 -5.91 -17.81 -2.06
N SER A 31 -4.62 -18.07 -1.86
CA SER A 31 -3.84 -17.44 -0.82
C SER A 31 -3.43 -16.03 -1.25
N LEU A 32 -3.42 -15.11 -0.30
CA LEU A 32 -2.80 -13.79 -0.35
C LEU A 32 -1.61 -13.81 0.61
N PRO A 33 -0.44 -14.30 0.20
CA PRO A 33 0.67 -14.53 1.14
C PRO A 33 1.18 -13.24 1.77
N ASN A 34 1.18 -12.13 1.03
CA ASN A 34 1.55 -10.80 1.52
C ASN A 34 0.57 -10.24 2.57
N MET A 35 -0.71 -10.63 2.51
CA MET A 35 -1.75 -10.23 3.48
C MET A 35 -1.94 -11.24 4.60
N GLY A 36 -1.47 -12.47 4.42
CA GLY A 36 -1.77 -13.58 5.33
C GLY A 36 -3.23 -14.07 5.27
N GLN A 37 -4.02 -13.60 4.32
CA GLN A 37 -5.43 -13.91 4.13
C GLN A 37 -5.64 -14.92 3.00
N GLN A 38 -6.90 -15.30 2.81
CA GLN A 38 -7.36 -16.07 1.66
C GLN A 38 -8.57 -15.40 1.00
N ILE A 39 -8.79 -15.67 -0.27
CA ILE A 39 -10.04 -15.33 -0.97
C ILE A 39 -10.69 -16.58 -1.52
N THR A 40 -12.01 -16.57 -1.58
CA THR A 40 -12.80 -17.67 -2.12
C THR A 40 -13.95 -17.16 -3.00
N PRO A 41 -13.64 -16.48 -4.13
CA PRO A 41 -14.67 -15.86 -4.98
C PRO A 41 -15.64 -16.87 -5.59
N LEU A 42 -15.27 -18.14 -5.64
CA LEU A 42 -16.12 -19.23 -6.15
C LEU A 42 -16.96 -19.91 -5.06
N ALA A 43 -16.88 -19.47 -3.80
CA ALA A 43 -17.68 -20.06 -2.72
C ALA A 43 -19.20 -19.80 -2.84
N PRO A 44 -19.69 -18.64 -3.32
CA PRO A 44 -21.12 -18.49 -3.59
C PRO A 44 -21.56 -19.48 -4.67
N GLN A 45 -22.64 -20.20 -4.42
CA GLN A 45 -23.14 -21.21 -5.35
C GLN A 45 -23.50 -20.60 -6.72
N GLY A 46 -22.94 -21.15 -7.80
CA GLY A 46 -23.12 -20.63 -9.16
C GLY A 46 -22.22 -19.43 -9.50
N SER A 47 -21.27 -19.13 -8.64
CA SER A 47 -20.30 -18.04 -8.88
C SER A 47 -19.43 -18.32 -10.10
N GLN A 48 -19.22 -17.27 -10.88
CA GLN A 48 -18.20 -17.18 -11.93
C GLN A 48 -17.21 -16.08 -11.53
N PHE A 49 -15.94 -16.30 -11.78
CA PHE A 49 -14.88 -15.36 -11.46
C PHE A 49 -13.79 -15.42 -12.53
N GLY A 50 -13.36 -14.26 -12.99
CA GLY A 50 -12.27 -14.15 -13.97
C GLY A 50 -11.73 -12.74 -14.08
N PRO A 51 -10.59 -12.56 -14.74
CA PRO A 51 -10.00 -11.25 -14.99
C PRO A 51 -10.77 -10.46 -16.04
N LEU A 52 -10.48 -9.15 -16.14
CA LEU A 52 -10.93 -8.29 -17.24
C LEU A 52 -9.89 -8.30 -18.36
N ASP A 53 -10.24 -8.97 -19.45
CA ASP A 53 -9.39 -9.16 -20.62
C ASP A 53 -9.77 -8.17 -21.72
N LEU A 54 -8.78 -7.47 -22.30
CA LEU A 54 -8.99 -6.48 -23.37
C LEU A 54 -9.25 -7.12 -24.75
N ASP A 55 -9.08 -8.43 -24.91
CA ASP A 55 -9.21 -9.17 -26.19
C ASP A 55 -8.32 -8.58 -27.32
N LEU A 56 -7.20 -7.97 -26.95
CA LEU A 56 -6.31 -7.34 -27.93
C LEU A 56 -5.52 -8.40 -28.68
N LEU A 57 -5.47 -8.24 -30.02
CA LEU A 57 -4.65 -9.05 -30.91
C LEU A 57 -4.90 -10.59 -30.81
N GLY A 58 -6.04 -10.99 -30.22
CA GLY A 58 -6.34 -12.40 -30.01
C GLY A 58 -5.55 -13.05 -28.88
N ASP A 59 -4.89 -12.27 -28.06
CA ASP A 59 -4.17 -12.70 -26.87
C ASP A 59 -5.04 -12.43 -25.62
N SER A 60 -5.43 -13.51 -24.93
CA SER A 60 -6.22 -13.46 -23.68
C SER A 60 -5.40 -13.04 -22.46
N ALA A 61 -4.13 -12.67 -22.62
CA ALA A 61 -3.25 -12.26 -21.53
C ALA A 61 -3.25 -10.75 -21.27
N TRP A 62 -3.96 -9.96 -22.08
CA TRP A 62 -4.03 -8.50 -21.89
C TRP A 62 -5.07 -8.14 -20.83
N LEU A 63 -4.67 -8.30 -19.57
CA LEU A 63 -5.51 -8.09 -18.42
C LEU A 63 -5.32 -6.68 -17.87
N VAL A 64 -6.41 -6.06 -17.42
CA VAL A 64 -6.36 -4.74 -16.80
C VAL A 64 -6.47 -4.83 -15.28
N GLY A 65 -5.76 -3.97 -14.57
CA GLY A 65 -5.97 -3.60 -13.17
C GLY A 65 -6.79 -2.32 -13.15
N GLN A 66 -7.18 -1.99 -12.22
CA GLN A 66 -7.97 -2.02 -11.03
C GLN A 66 -9.41 -1.64 -11.42
N ALA A 67 -10.36 -2.55 -11.35
CA ALA A 67 -11.77 -2.21 -11.58
C ALA A 67 -12.33 -1.48 -10.35
N VAL A 68 -12.95 -0.32 -10.58
CA VAL A 68 -13.34 0.59 -9.49
C VAL A 68 -14.84 0.77 -9.32
N THR A 69 -15.62 0.75 -10.41
CA THR A 69 -17.06 1.06 -10.34
C THR A 69 -17.85 0.24 -11.33
N THR A 70 -18.99 -0.29 -10.90
CA THR A 70 -20.00 -0.90 -11.74
C THR A 70 -21.27 -0.05 -11.75
N VAL A 71 -21.91 0.08 -12.91
CA VAL A 71 -23.25 0.68 -13.03
C VAL A 71 -24.11 -0.10 -14.02
N VAL A 72 -25.38 -0.24 -13.70
CA VAL A 72 -26.38 -0.92 -14.55
C VAL A 72 -27.25 0.13 -15.22
N SER A 73 -27.56 -0.08 -16.51
CA SER A 73 -28.42 0.83 -17.28
C SER A 73 -29.85 0.90 -16.72
N PRO A 74 -30.59 2.00 -16.93
CA PRO A 74 -31.97 2.14 -16.46
C PRO A 74 -32.93 1.04 -16.98
N ASP A 75 -32.63 0.45 -18.12
CA ASP A 75 -33.42 -0.68 -18.68
C ASP A 75 -32.94 -2.07 -18.19
N HIS A 76 -31.92 -2.08 -17.31
CA HIS A 76 -31.31 -3.28 -16.70
C HIS A 76 -30.72 -4.30 -17.70
N LYS A 77 -30.30 -3.86 -18.89
CA LYS A 77 -29.72 -4.75 -19.90
C LYS A 77 -28.25 -4.58 -20.13
N THR A 78 -27.69 -3.49 -19.67
CA THR A 78 -26.26 -3.16 -19.84
C THR A 78 -25.58 -2.96 -18.50
N LEU A 79 -24.45 -3.62 -18.29
CA LEU A 79 -23.54 -3.38 -17.19
C LEU A 79 -22.29 -2.69 -17.73
N LEU A 80 -21.87 -1.60 -17.10
CA LEU A 80 -20.59 -0.95 -17.31
C LEU A 80 -19.66 -1.24 -16.15
N ILE A 81 -18.39 -1.50 -16.46
CA ILE A 81 -17.32 -1.65 -15.49
C ILE A 81 -16.23 -0.65 -15.85
N LEU A 82 -15.93 0.29 -14.96
CA LEU A 82 -14.86 1.27 -15.12
C LEU A 82 -13.58 0.76 -14.46
N THR A 83 -12.44 0.98 -15.11
CA THR A 83 -11.11 0.74 -14.55
C THR A 83 -10.40 2.05 -14.21
N SER A 84 -9.52 2.03 -13.22
CA SER A 84 -8.60 3.09 -12.82
C SER A 84 -7.39 2.44 -12.16
N GLY A 85 -6.57 1.77 -12.96
CA GLY A 85 -5.48 0.93 -12.49
C GLY A 85 -4.12 1.42 -12.93
N TYR A 86 -3.11 0.62 -12.68
CA TYR A 86 -1.76 0.87 -13.17
C TYR A 86 -1.70 0.84 -14.71
N ASN A 87 -2.36 -0.07 -15.36
CA ASN A 87 -2.63 -0.21 -16.80
C ASN A 87 -1.58 0.42 -17.72
N ARG A 88 -0.31 0.09 -17.52
CA ARG A 88 0.79 0.45 -18.43
C ARG A 88 1.12 -0.75 -19.31
N GLU A 89 0.89 -0.59 -20.58
CA GLU A 89 1.12 -1.62 -21.57
C GLU A 89 2.35 -1.28 -22.40
N PHE A 90 3.36 -2.14 -22.36
CA PHE A 90 4.61 -1.95 -23.06
C PHE A 90 4.51 -2.55 -24.46
N ILE A 91 4.42 -1.69 -25.47
CA ILE A 91 4.33 -2.13 -26.86
C ILE A 91 5.70 -2.14 -27.56
N ASN A 92 6.73 -1.53 -26.95
CA ASN A 92 7.97 -1.31 -27.67
C ASN A 92 9.22 -1.36 -26.80
N ALA A 93 10.23 -2.10 -27.25
CA ALA A 93 11.52 -2.35 -26.60
C ALA A 93 12.48 -1.16 -26.55
N ASN A 94 12.13 -0.03 -27.09
CA ASN A 94 12.96 1.15 -26.97
C ASN A 94 12.54 1.94 -25.76
N ALA A 95 13.33 1.90 -24.69
CA ALA A 95 13.15 2.68 -23.47
C ALA A 95 12.88 4.17 -23.72
N ASN A 96 13.34 4.72 -24.83
CA ASN A 96 13.03 6.07 -25.29
C ASN A 96 11.63 6.25 -25.90
N LEU A 97 10.87 5.16 -26.04
CA LEU A 97 9.50 5.15 -26.59
C LEU A 97 8.48 4.69 -25.55
N TYR A 98 8.91 4.33 -24.35
CA TYR A 98 8.03 4.11 -23.21
C TYR A 98 7.59 5.45 -22.61
N GLY A 99 6.99 6.29 -23.46
CA GLY A 99 6.18 7.35 -22.91
C GLY A 99 5.01 6.70 -22.16
N PRO A 100 4.51 7.30 -21.08
CA PRO A 100 3.37 6.77 -20.30
C PRO A 100 2.11 6.55 -21.14
N TYR A 101 2.16 6.73 -22.43
CA TYR A 101 1.04 6.84 -23.37
C TYR A 101 1.19 5.95 -24.60
N GLY A 102 1.64 4.71 -24.44
CA GLY A 102 1.38 3.70 -25.46
C GLY A 102 -0.14 3.65 -25.72
N PRO A 103 -0.60 3.35 -26.94
CA PRO A 103 -2.02 3.44 -27.31
C PRO A 103 -2.96 2.59 -26.44
N TYR A 104 -2.39 1.66 -25.65
CA TYR A 104 -3.16 0.82 -24.72
C TYR A 104 -2.86 1.12 -23.24
N SER A 105 -1.93 2.04 -22.93
CA SER A 105 -1.66 2.51 -21.56
C SER A 105 -2.69 3.56 -21.19
N THR A 106 -3.90 3.12 -20.91
CA THR A 106 -5.08 3.96 -20.62
C THR A 106 -6.06 3.21 -19.71
N GLU A 107 -7.16 3.84 -19.41
CA GLU A 107 -8.25 3.24 -18.68
C GLU A 107 -9.37 2.79 -19.62
N TYR A 108 -10.30 1.98 -19.09
CA TYR A 108 -11.30 1.33 -19.92
C TYR A 108 -12.68 1.31 -19.27
N VAL A 109 -13.71 1.28 -20.12
CA VAL A 109 -15.06 0.86 -19.76
C VAL A 109 -15.36 -0.46 -20.46
N PHE A 110 -15.58 -1.52 -19.69
CA PHE A 110 -16.09 -2.79 -20.18
C PHE A 110 -17.60 -2.76 -20.20
N ILE A 111 -18.20 -3.18 -21.32
CA ILE A 111 -19.64 -3.17 -21.55
C ILE A 111 -20.11 -4.61 -21.70
N TYR A 112 -21.02 -5.01 -20.81
CA TYR A 112 -21.63 -6.33 -20.81
C TYR A 112 -23.13 -6.23 -21.08
N ASP A 113 -23.64 -7.18 -21.86
CA ASP A 113 -25.06 -7.47 -21.96
C ASP A 113 -25.46 -8.37 -20.77
N ILE A 114 -26.37 -7.90 -19.96
CA ILE A 114 -26.89 -8.58 -18.78
C ILE A 114 -28.39 -8.89 -18.91
N SER A 115 -28.93 -8.95 -20.14
CA SER A 115 -30.31 -9.39 -20.40
C SER A 115 -30.53 -10.85 -20.05
N THR A 116 -29.44 -11.60 -19.82
CA THR A 116 -29.44 -12.98 -19.32
C THR A 116 -28.64 -13.08 -18.03
N PRO A 117 -28.85 -14.09 -17.17
CA PRO A 117 -28.12 -14.23 -15.91
C PRO A 117 -26.60 -14.30 -16.05
N THR A 118 -26.08 -14.74 -17.20
CA THR A 118 -24.65 -14.77 -17.49
C THR A 118 -24.30 -13.53 -18.31
N PRO A 119 -23.46 -12.61 -17.78
CA PRO A 119 -23.02 -11.44 -18.52
C PRO A 119 -22.22 -11.81 -19.78
N VAL A 120 -22.52 -11.13 -20.89
CA VAL A 120 -21.80 -11.31 -22.16
C VAL A 120 -21.07 -10.03 -22.51
N LYS A 121 -19.74 -10.07 -22.54
CA LYS A 121 -18.92 -8.94 -22.96
C LYS A 121 -19.26 -8.53 -24.40
N LYS A 122 -19.64 -7.28 -24.60
CA LYS A 122 -20.06 -6.73 -25.91
C LYS A 122 -19.06 -5.78 -26.50
N GLN A 123 -18.44 -4.93 -25.64
CA GLN A 123 -17.57 -3.88 -26.11
C GLN A 123 -16.61 -3.46 -25.01
N ILE A 124 -15.47 -2.94 -25.40
CA ILE A 124 -14.51 -2.30 -24.52
C ILE A 124 -14.21 -0.91 -25.12
N LEU A 125 -14.31 0.12 -24.31
CA LEU A 125 -14.04 1.50 -24.73
C LEU A 125 -12.83 2.05 -23.96
N PRO A 126 -11.80 2.55 -24.63
CA PRO A 126 -10.71 3.25 -23.98
C PRO A 126 -11.15 4.63 -23.49
N ILE A 127 -10.69 5.02 -22.32
CA ILE A 127 -10.85 6.37 -21.75
C ILE A 127 -9.49 7.05 -21.77
N ILE A 128 -9.28 7.84 -22.78
CA ILE A 128 -7.96 8.41 -23.04
C ILE A 128 -7.83 9.79 -22.35
N LEU A 129 -6.88 10.00 -21.47
CA LEU A 129 -5.78 9.13 -21.02
C LEU A 129 -6.10 8.42 -19.72
N ASN A 130 -7.06 8.93 -18.95
CA ASN A 130 -7.32 8.59 -17.58
C ASN A 130 -8.80 8.44 -17.29
N SER A 131 -9.07 7.71 -16.21
CA SER A 131 -10.28 7.82 -15.41
C SER A 131 -9.88 7.91 -13.94
N TYR A 132 -10.87 7.99 -13.05
CA TYR A 132 -10.62 7.77 -11.63
C TYR A 132 -11.70 6.86 -11.04
N ASN A 133 -12.89 7.39 -10.66
CA ASN A 133 -13.93 6.53 -10.07
C ASN A 133 -15.33 6.75 -10.64
N GLY A 134 -15.58 7.94 -11.22
CA GLY A 134 -16.92 8.39 -11.60
C GLY A 134 -17.40 7.83 -12.94
N ILE A 135 -18.52 7.10 -12.92
CA ILE A 135 -19.27 6.70 -14.11
C ILE A 135 -20.75 6.69 -13.78
N VAL A 136 -21.59 7.19 -14.67
CA VAL A 136 -23.06 7.22 -14.48
C VAL A 136 -23.78 7.15 -15.82
N PHE A 137 -24.91 6.43 -15.85
CA PHE A 137 -25.83 6.48 -16.99
C PHE A 137 -26.64 7.77 -17.01
N ASP A 138 -26.91 8.28 -18.21
CA ASP A 138 -27.99 9.23 -18.46
C ASP A 138 -29.35 8.55 -18.14
N PRO A 139 -30.32 9.26 -17.56
CA PRO A 139 -31.63 8.68 -17.26
C PRO A 139 -32.36 8.08 -18.48
N SER A 140 -32.02 8.53 -19.69
CA SER A 140 -32.55 7.94 -20.93
C SER A 140 -32.02 6.54 -21.22
N GLY A 141 -30.91 6.12 -20.58
CA GLY A 141 -30.22 4.87 -20.86
C GLY A 141 -29.46 4.83 -22.19
N THR A 142 -29.46 5.94 -22.96
CA THR A 142 -28.83 6.03 -24.28
C THR A 142 -27.49 6.73 -24.28
N ALA A 143 -27.06 7.23 -23.13
CA ALA A 143 -25.74 7.80 -22.90
C ALA A 143 -25.20 7.39 -21.53
N PHE A 144 -23.88 7.52 -21.35
CA PHE A 144 -23.22 7.48 -20.05
C PHE A 144 -22.04 8.45 -20.01
N TYR A 145 -21.65 8.83 -18.80
CA TYR A 145 -20.61 9.84 -18.53
C TYR A 145 -19.52 9.21 -17.68
N VAL A 146 -18.26 9.54 -17.99
CA VAL A 146 -17.09 9.06 -17.24
C VAL A 146 -16.22 10.24 -16.85
N ALA A 147 -15.90 10.35 -15.56
CA ALA A 147 -14.93 11.35 -15.10
C ALA A 147 -13.51 10.92 -15.52
N GLY A 148 -12.81 11.82 -16.20
CA GLY A 148 -11.49 11.55 -16.80
C GLY A 148 -10.32 11.68 -15.83
N GLY A 149 -10.57 11.72 -14.52
CA GLY A 149 -9.51 11.74 -13.49
C GLY A 149 -8.54 12.91 -13.68
N PRO A 150 -7.22 12.64 -13.66
CA PRO A 150 -6.19 13.64 -13.87
C PRO A 150 -6.24 14.37 -15.22
N SER A 151 -7.03 13.91 -16.18
CA SER A 151 -7.23 14.60 -17.46
C SER A 151 -8.16 15.82 -17.36
N ASP A 152 -8.74 16.09 -16.20
CA ASP A 152 -9.61 17.26 -15.93
C ASP A 152 -10.76 17.42 -16.92
N ASN A 153 -11.45 16.33 -17.18
CA ASN A 153 -12.54 16.32 -18.15
C ASN A 153 -13.63 15.28 -17.79
N VAL A 154 -14.68 15.25 -18.60
CA VAL A 154 -15.74 14.25 -18.58
C VAL A 154 -15.95 13.71 -19.98
N HIS A 155 -15.87 12.42 -20.16
CA HIS A 155 -16.18 11.71 -21.38
C HIS A 155 -17.68 11.44 -21.48
N ILE A 156 -18.24 11.55 -22.67
CA ILE A 156 -19.64 11.28 -22.99
C ILE A 156 -19.68 10.17 -24.04
N PHE A 157 -20.36 9.09 -23.75
CA PHE A 157 -20.57 8.00 -24.70
C PHE A 157 -22.06 7.87 -25.02
N THR A 158 -22.38 7.65 -26.28
CA THR A 158 -23.77 7.50 -26.75
C THR A 158 -23.98 6.17 -27.46
N LEU A 159 -25.17 5.58 -27.27
CA LEU A 159 -25.59 4.37 -27.93
C LEU A 159 -26.12 4.67 -29.33
N SER A 160 -25.52 4.08 -30.35
CA SER A 160 -26.05 4.14 -31.72
C SER A 160 -27.26 3.22 -31.90
N ALA A 161 -28.41 3.80 -32.15
CA ALA A 161 -29.64 3.03 -32.39
C ALA A 161 -29.54 2.11 -33.62
N SER A 162 -28.67 2.43 -34.59
CA SER A 162 -28.54 1.66 -35.83
C SER A 162 -27.60 0.47 -35.71
N THR A 163 -26.56 0.54 -34.80
CA THR A 163 -25.56 -0.50 -34.67
C THR A 163 -25.61 -1.21 -33.32
N GLY A 164 -26.29 -0.66 -32.32
CA GLY A 164 -26.26 -1.14 -30.95
C GLY A 164 -24.90 -0.98 -30.24
N MET A 165 -23.98 -0.20 -30.85
CA MET A 165 -22.64 0.05 -30.32
C MET A 165 -22.55 1.40 -29.64
N TRP A 166 -21.74 1.48 -28.61
CA TRP A 166 -21.41 2.72 -27.91
C TRP A 166 -20.22 3.41 -28.57
N ALA A 167 -20.28 4.72 -28.67
CA ALA A 167 -19.18 5.54 -29.18
C ALA A 167 -19.09 6.86 -28.45
N GLU A 168 -17.89 7.41 -28.40
CA GLU A 168 -17.68 8.74 -27.81
C GLU A 168 -18.44 9.79 -28.62
N ALA A 169 -19.16 10.67 -27.92
CA ALA A 169 -20.03 11.65 -28.52
C ALA A 169 -19.21 12.80 -29.15
N LYS A 170 -19.75 13.43 -30.18
CA LYS A 170 -19.16 14.66 -30.72
C LYS A 170 -19.12 15.76 -29.66
N GLY A 171 -17.95 16.32 -29.44
CA GLY A 171 -17.72 17.36 -28.42
C GLY A 171 -17.28 16.80 -27.06
N SER A 172 -17.11 15.47 -26.95
CA SER A 172 -16.44 14.80 -25.86
C SER A 172 -14.93 14.74 -26.13
N PRO A 173 -14.07 14.72 -25.04
CA PRO A 173 -14.44 14.99 -23.66
C PRO A 173 -14.73 16.48 -23.39
N MET A 174 -15.56 16.76 -22.39
CA MET A 174 -15.80 18.13 -21.92
C MET A 174 -14.74 18.50 -20.89
N ALA A 175 -13.95 19.55 -21.17
CA ALA A 175 -12.95 20.05 -20.23
C ALA A 175 -13.61 20.76 -19.03
N LEU A 176 -13.07 20.52 -17.82
CA LEU A 176 -13.47 21.26 -16.62
C LEU A 176 -12.75 22.60 -16.52
N GLY A 177 -11.52 22.68 -17.01
CA GLY A 177 -10.82 23.96 -17.27
C GLY A 177 -9.85 24.38 -16.18
N HIS A 178 -9.46 23.46 -15.29
CA HIS A 178 -8.43 23.73 -14.29
C HIS A 178 -7.03 23.74 -14.93
N LYS A 179 -6.18 24.63 -14.45
CA LYS A 179 -4.77 24.69 -14.86
C LYS A 179 -3.87 23.80 -14.02
N GLY A 180 -4.33 23.43 -12.84
CA GLY A 180 -3.66 22.57 -11.85
C GLY A 180 -4.59 22.32 -10.68
N GLY A 181 -4.23 21.38 -9.84
CA GLY A 181 -4.83 21.17 -8.53
C GLY A 181 -4.28 22.16 -7.50
N LEU A 182 -4.82 22.12 -6.30
CA LEU A 182 -4.30 22.84 -5.15
C LEU A 182 -3.11 22.07 -4.56
N GLY A 183 -2.06 22.78 -4.16
CA GLY A 183 -0.84 22.17 -3.62
C GLY A 183 0.37 22.26 -4.57
N ILE A 184 1.49 21.68 -4.18
CA ILE A 184 2.76 21.82 -4.90
C ILE A 184 2.81 20.84 -6.07
N GLY A 185 2.77 21.35 -7.30
CA GLY A 185 2.90 20.53 -8.51
C GLY A 185 1.75 19.55 -8.75
N VAL A 186 0.63 19.73 -8.06
CA VAL A 186 -0.53 18.83 -8.14
C VAL A 186 -1.30 19.05 -9.43
N LEU A 187 -1.63 17.98 -10.14
CA LEU A 187 -2.56 18.02 -11.29
C LEU A 187 -4.01 18.05 -10.79
N PRO A 188 -4.96 18.63 -11.56
CA PRO A 188 -6.36 18.47 -11.21
C PRO A 188 -6.78 17.01 -11.31
N CYS A 189 -7.91 16.64 -10.69
CA CYS A 189 -8.45 15.29 -10.81
C CYS A 189 -9.96 15.32 -10.68
N SER A 190 -10.69 14.94 -11.74
CA SER A 190 -12.13 14.74 -11.68
C SER A 190 -12.45 13.35 -11.12
N ALA A 191 -13.24 13.27 -10.04
CA ALA A 191 -13.52 12.00 -9.35
C ALA A 191 -14.95 11.49 -9.63
N GLY A 192 -15.91 11.85 -8.81
CA GLY A 192 -17.31 11.45 -8.99
C GLY A 192 -18.03 12.26 -10.08
N VAL A 193 -19.00 11.63 -10.73
CA VAL A 193 -19.92 12.28 -11.66
C VAL A 193 -21.35 11.81 -11.42
N ALA A 194 -22.29 12.73 -11.37
CA ALA A 194 -23.72 12.44 -11.20
C ALA A 194 -24.58 13.31 -12.12
N ILE A 195 -25.82 12.85 -12.34
CA ILE A 195 -26.79 13.52 -13.20
C ILE A 195 -28.16 13.59 -12.51
N SER A 196 -28.89 14.68 -12.71
CA SER A 196 -30.25 14.85 -12.20
C SER A 196 -31.25 13.91 -12.87
N ASN A 197 -32.39 13.64 -12.23
CA ASN A 197 -33.38 12.71 -12.73
C ASN A 197 -33.98 13.10 -14.08
N ASP A 198 -33.98 14.41 -14.42
CA ASP A 198 -34.43 14.92 -15.71
C ASP A 198 -33.35 14.95 -16.79
N GLY A 199 -32.12 14.53 -16.44
CA GLY A 199 -30.97 14.54 -17.36
C GLY A 199 -30.49 15.93 -17.75
N GLN A 200 -30.89 17.01 -17.04
CA GLN A 200 -30.59 18.39 -17.44
C GLN A 200 -29.48 19.04 -16.61
N THR A 201 -29.08 18.43 -15.48
CA THR A 201 -28.01 18.94 -14.62
C THR A 201 -27.01 17.82 -14.36
N GLN A 202 -25.75 18.07 -14.67
CA GLN A 202 -24.63 17.17 -14.37
C GLN A 202 -23.70 17.85 -13.38
N VAL A 203 -23.24 17.09 -12.41
CA VAL A 203 -22.27 17.53 -11.40
C VAL A 203 -21.04 16.65 -11.46
N VAL A 204 -19.87 17.28 -11.51
CA VAL A 204 -18.56 16.60 -11.52
C VAL A 204 -17.76 17.09 -10.33
N VAL A 205 -17.18 16.16 -9.59
CA VAL A 205 -16.36 16.44 -8.43
C VAL A 205 -14.91 16.69 -8.86
N ASN A 206 -14.33 17.79 -8.39
CA ASN A 206 -12.95 18.19 -8.66
C ASN A 206 -12.10 17.91 -7.43
N TYR A 207 -11.54 16.67 -7.34
CA TYR A 207 -10.93 16.10 -6.16
C TYR A 207 -9.78 16.93 -5.58
N TYR A 208 -8.88 17.44 -6.45
CA TYR A 208 -7.76 18.26 -6.03
C TYR A 208 -7.99 19.77 -6.15
N ASN A 209 -9.22 20.20 -6.48
CA ASN A 209 -9.59 21.61 -6.52
C ASN A 209 -10.63 21.99 -5.46
N ASP A 210 -11.01 21.04 -4.59
CA ASP A 210 -11.96 21.23 -3.50
C ASP A 210 -13.27 21.89 -3.97
N SER A 211 -13.76 21.47 -5.13
CA SER A 211 -14.90 22.09 -5.79
C SER A 211 -15.75 21.06 -6.53
N ILE A 212 -16.91 21.51 -6.99
CA ILE A 212 -17.71 20.81 -7.98
C ILE A 212 -17.93 21.66 -9.20
N THR A 213 -17.88 21.07 -10.39
CA THR A 213 -18.32 21.73 -11.64
C THR A 213 -19.75 21.32 -11.96
N VAL A 214 -20.62 22.30 -12.23
CA VAL A 214 -22.01 22.10 -12.59
C VAL A 214 -22.22 22.42 -14.07
N PHE A 215 -22.74 21.44 -14.81
CA PHE A 215 -23.18 21.60 -16.20
C PHE A 215 -24.70 21.58 -16.29
N THR A 216 -25.24 22.34 -17.22
CA THR A 216 -26.69 22.38 -17.52
C THR A 216 -26.95 22.25 -19.02
N GLY A 217 -28.15 21.85 -19.42
CA GLY A 217 -28.57 21.80 -20.81
C GLY A 217 -28.92 20.39 -21.34
N GLY A 218 -28.47 19.34 -20.68
CA GLY A 218 -28.75 17.96 -21.08
C GLY A 218 -27.92 17.44 -22.25
N LEU A 219 -28.13 16.16 -22.59
CA LEU A 219 -27.36 15.42 -23.59
C LEU A 219 -27.33 16.17 -24.94
N GLY A 220 -26.13 16.38 -25.45
CA GLY A 220 -25.87 17.10 -26.70
C GLY A 220 -25.77 18.63 -26.59
N ASN A 221 -26.15 19.24 -25.46
CA ASN A 221 -26.18 20.67 -25.25
C ASN A 221 -25.55 21.12 -23.91
N TRP A 222 -24.65 20.36 -23.37
CA TRP A 222 -24.00 20.66 -22.09
C TRP A 222 -23.23 21.96 -22.10
N THR A 223 -23.47 22.80 -21.11
CA THR A 223 -22.78 24.07 -20.90
C THR A 223 -22.32 24.14 -19.45
N LYS A 224 -21.04 24.48 -19.19
CA LYS A 224 -20.55 24.73 -17.83
C LYS A 224 -21.28 25.95 -17.28
N ALA A 225 -22.12 25.72 -16.27
CA ALA A 225 -22.92 26.80 -15.66
C ALA A 225 -22.09 27.51 -14.59
N THR A 226 -21.41 26.77 -13.73
CA THR A 226 -20.61 27.34 -12.64
C THR A 226 -19.67 26.27 -12.07
N GLU A 227 -18.77 26.76 -11.24
CA GLU A 227 -17.98 25.95 -10.32
C GLU A 227 -18.25 26.43 -8.90
N VAL A 228 -18.42 25.53 -7.95
CA VAL A 228 -18.69 25.81 -6.55
C VAL A 228 -17.50 25.32 -5.73
N ASP A 229 -16.75 26.25 -5.15
CA ASP A 229 -15.73 25.94 -4.13
C ASP A 229 -16.46 25.42 -2.89
N LEU A 230 -16.07 24.25 -2.41
CA LEU A 230 -16.72 23.57 -1.26
C LEU A 230 -16.17 24.06 0.08
N ARG A 231 -15.00 24.70 0.10
CA ARG A 231 -14.34 25.13 1.33
C ARG A 231 -15.05 26.30 2.01
N PRO A 232 -15.21 26.27 3.35
CA PRO A 232 -15.80 27.38 4.10
C PRO A 232 -14.98 28.68 3.95
N GLY A 233 -15.65 29.81 3.89
CA GLY A 233 -15.00 31.14 3.88
C GLY A 233 -14.40 31.60 2.55
N LYS A 234 -14.39 30.77 1.52
CA LYS A 234 -13.81 31.13 0.21
C LYS A 234 -14.64 32.13 -0.57
N SER A 235 -15.94 32.15 -0.38
CA SER A 235 -16.87 33.11 -1.03
C SER A 235 -16.94 34.45 -0.32
N THR A 236 -16.36 34.60 0.88
CA THR A 236 -16.52 35.78 1.75
C THR A 236 -15.18 36.15 2.40
N PRO A 237 -14.47 37.20 1.96
CA PRO A 237 -13.26 37.69 2.63
C PRO A 237 -13.57 38.23 4.04
N PRO A 238 -12.63 38.11 5.01
CA PRO A 238 -11.37 37.44 4.91
C PRO A 238 -11.53 35.91 4.98
N GLN A 239 -10.69 35.18 4.22
CA GLN A 239 -10.63 33.72 4.29
C GLN A 239 -10.16 33.29 5.67
N THR A 240 -10.79 32.24 6.23
CA THR A 240 -10.64 31.90 7.64
C THR A 240 -9.67 30.76 7.94
N GLY A 241 -9.29 29.98 6.93
CA GLY A 241 -8.56 28.74 7.14
C GLY A 241 -9.37 27.71 7.93
N THR A 242 -10.67 27.68 7.73
CA THR A 242 -11.59 26.75 8.40
C THR A 242 -11.64 25.44 7.64
N PRO A 243 -11.47 24.26 8.28
CA PRO A 243 -11.61 22.95 7.64
C PRO A 243 -12.99 22.76 7.03
N GLY A 244 -13.08 22.07 5.90
CA GLY A 244 -14.30 21.66 5.26
C GLY A 244 -14.21 21.62 3.73
N GLY A 245 -14.90 20.65 3.11
CA GLY A 245 -15.03 20.52 1.67
C GLY A 245 -13.77 20.08 0.91
N GLU A 246 -12.74 19.63 1.61
CA GLU A 246 -11.46 19.23 0.99
C GLU A 246 -11.45 17.76 0.61
N TYR A 247 -10.79 17.46 -0.51
CA TYR A 247 -10.78 16.13 -1.11
C TYR A 247 -12.19 15.60 -1.39
N PRO A 248 -13.05 16.36 -2.11
CA PRO A 248 -14.35 15.86 -2.50
C PRO A 248 -14.20 14.68 -3.45
N PHE A 249 -14.92 13.57 -3.20
CA PHE A 249 -14.68 12.32 -3.92
C PHE A 249 -15.87 11.81 -4.71
N TRP A 250 -17.01 11.69 -4.08
CA TRP A 250 -18.21 11.15 -4.70
C TRP A 250 -19.35 12.15 -4.68
N VAL A 251 -20.31 11.98 -5.58
CA VAL A 251 -21.49 12.84 -5.65
C VAL A 251 -22.72 12.06 -6.07
N VAL A 252 -23.86 12.40 -5.49
CA VAL A 252 -25.18 12.00 -5.96
C VAL A 252 -26.06 13.25 -6.09
N VAL A 253 -26.99 13.26 -7.05
CA VAL A 253 -27.93 14.37 -7.27
C VAL A 253 -29.34 13.90 -6.95
N LYS A 254 -29.99 14.61 -6.01
CA LYS A 254 -31.40 14.46 -5.66
C LYS A 254 -32.24 15.47 -6.41
N GLY A 255 -33.37 15.04 -6.97
CA GLY A 255 -34.33 15.92 -7.64
C GLY A 255 -33.89 16.43 -9.00
N SER A 256 -34.44 17.55 -9.44
CA SER A 256 -34.20 18.15 -10.76
C SER A 256 -34.54 19.64 -10.80
N GLY A 257 -34.03 20.33 -11.82
CA GLY A 257 -34.28 21.76 -12.04
C GLY A 257 -33.91 22.62 -10.83
N SER A 258 -34.81 23.53 -10.42
CA SER A 258 -34.57 24.45 -9.29
C SER A 258 -34.55 23.80 -7.91
N SER A 259 -34.98 22.53 -7.80
CA SER A 259 -34.97 21.76 -6.54
C SER A 259 -33.86 20.74 -6.47
N ALA A 260 -32.94 20.73 -7.45
CA ALA A 260 -31.82 19.79 -7.47
C ALA A 260 -30.81 20.10 -6.33
N ILE A 261 -30.38 19.05 -5.65
CA ILE A 261 -29.42 19.10 -4.55
C ILE A 261 -28.34 18.06 -4.83
N ALA A 262 -27.09 18.47 -4.73
CA ALA A 262 -25.95 17.53 -4.73
C ALA A 262 -25.53 17.22 -3.29
N TYR A 263 -25.26 15.95 -3.01
CA TYR A 263 -24.56 15.47 -1.83
C TYR A 263 -23.17 15.05 -2.26
N VAL A 264 -22.15 15.65 -1.65
CA VAL A 264 -20.74 15.43 -2.05
C VAL A 264 -19.98 14.90 -0.84
N SER A 265 -19.28 13.79 -0.97
CA SER A 265 -18.42 13.27 0.08
C SER A 265 -17.10 14.03 0.11
N SER A 266 -16.69 14.55 1.28
CA SER A 266 -15.40 15.19 1.53
C SER A 266 -14.56 14.26 2.41
N ILE A 267 -13.54 13.62 1.82
CA ILE A 267 -12.77 12.54 2.49
C ILE A 267 -11.97 13.11 3.65
N ARG A 268 -11.21 14.18 3.42
CA ARG A 268 -10.31 14.74 4.42
C ARG A 268 -11.05 15.27 5.64
N ASP A 269 -12.14 15.99 5.41
CA ASP A 269 -12.87 16.65 6.47
C ASP A 269 -13.96 15.77 7.10
N ARG A 270 -14.17 14.57 6.54
CA ARG A 270 -15.14 13.61 7.06
C ARG A 270 -16.54 14.22 7.18
N GLU A 271 -17.02 14.71 6.06
CA GLU A 271 -18.35 15.31 5.98
C GLU A 271 -19.01 15.05 4.62
N ILE A 272 -20.31 15.25 4.59
CA ILE A 272 -21.09 15.30 3.35
C ILE A 272 -21.53 16.73 3.13
N ASP A 273 -21.03 17.36 2.07
CA ASP A 273 -21.43 18.69 1.65
C ASP A 273 -22.76 18.65 0.92
N VAL A 274 -23.72 19.44 1.38
CA VAL A 274 -25.03 19.56 0.76
C VAL A 274 -25.05 20.83 -0.07
N VAL A 275 -25.10 20.70 -1.39
CA VAL A 275 -25.05 21.81 -2.35
C VAL A 275 -26.40 21.98 -3.01
N ASN A 276 -27.05 23.12 -2.79
CA ASN A 276 -28.23 23.50 -3.56
C ASN A 276 -27.78 23.89 -4.99
N LEU A 277 -28.35 23.25 -6.00
CA LEU A 277 -28.05 23.49 -7.42
C LEU A 277 -29.03 24.45 -8.08
N GLY A 278 -30.14 24.79 -7.43
CA GLY A 278 -31.12 25.72 -7.94
C GLY A 278 -30.68 27.20 -7.79
N GLY A 279 -30.93 28.02 -8.79
CA GLY A 279 -30.51 29.43 -8.78
C GLY A 279 -29.00 29.59 -8.87
N THR A 280 -28.37 30.24 -7.87
CA THR A 280 -26.90 30.29 -7.72
C THR A 280 -26.46 29.12 -6.85
N PRO A 281 -25.75 28.12 -7.39
CA PRO A 281 -25.32 26.97 -6.62
C PRO A 281 -24.43 27.35 -5.44
N ALA A 282 -24.70 26.75 -4.27
CA ALA A 282 -23.95 27.00 -3.05
C ALA A 282 -24.08 25.86 -2.04
N VAL A 283 -23.06 25.68 -1.17
CA VAL A 283 -23.12 24.81 -0.02
C VAL A 283 -24.11 25.35 0.99
N THR A 284 -25.11 24.55 1.36
CA THR A 284 -26.20 24.94 2.30
C THR A 284 -26.13 24.23 3.63
N ALA A 285 -25.49 23.08 3.69
CA ALA A 285 -25.25 22.34 4.93
C ALA A 285 -24.01 21.45 4.78
N ARG A 286 -23.45 21.04 5.93
CA ARG A 286 -22.39 20.06 6.09
C ARG A 286 -22.83 19.04 7.12
N ILE A 287 -22.70 17.76 6.80
CA ILE A 287 -23.11 16.67 7.66
C ILE A 287 -21.84 15.95 8.07
N PRO A 288 -21.32 16.15 9.30
CA PRO A 288 -20.12 15.45 9.74
C PRO A 288 -20.39 13.97 9.90
N VAL A 289 -19.45 13.16 9.45
CA VAL A 289 -19.43 11.69 9.56
C VAL A 289 -18.21 11.24 10.36
N LYS A 290 -18.15 9.97 10.77
CA LYS A 290 -17.03 9.47 11.59
C LYS A 290 -15.81 9.08 10.77
N GLY A 291 -16.03 8.34 9.71
CA GLY A 291 -14.97 7.83 8.82
C GLY A 291 -14.73 8.75 7.63
N GLN A 292 -13.93 8.25 6.70
CA GLN A 292 -13.74 8.89 5.41
C GLN A 292 -14.89 8.48 4.49
N PRO A 293 -15.78 9.42 4.09
CA PRO A 293 -16.95 9.08 3.29
C PRO A 293 -16.53 8.74 1.86
N ASN A 294 -16.92 7.56 1.43
CA ASN A 294 -16.63 6.98 0.12
C ASN A 294 -17.82 7.13 -0.82
N LYS A 295 -18.13 6.07 -1.59
CA LYS A 295 -19.27 6.07 -2.51
C LYS A 295 -20.59 6.07 -1.75
N MET A 296 -21.55 6.78 -2.33
CA MET A 296 -22.87 6.99 -1.76
C MET A 296 -23.96 6.54 -2.71
N THR A 297 -25.11 6.11 -2.19
CA THR A 297 -26.29 5.77 -2.98
C THR A 297 -27.56 6.32 -2.35
N LEU A 298 -28.48 6.84 -3.18
CA LEU A 298 -29.82 7.24 -2.77
C LEU A 298 -30.78 6.08 -2.91
N ASN A 299 -31.79 5.99 -2.02
CA ASN A 299 -32.92 5.12 -2.27
C ASN A 299 -33.79 5.68 -3.44
N VAL A 300 -34.69 4.86 -3.97
CA VAL A 300 -35.56 5.24 -5.13
C VAL A 300 -36.39 6.49 -4.81
N ALA A 301 -36.88 6.61 -3.58
CA ALA A 301 -37.62 7.80 -3.13
C ALA A 301 -36.73 9.03 -2.92
N GLN A 302 -35.41 8.89 -3.00
CA GLN A 302 -34.42 9.93 -2.72
C GLN A 302 -34.62 10.60 -1.33
N SER A 303 -35.23 9.90 -0.39
CA SER A 303 -35.44 10.32 0.98
C SER A 303 -34.34 9.89 1.92
N LEU A 304 -33.59 8.84 1.56
CA LEU A 304 -32.46 8.30 2.31
C LEU A 304 -31.21 8.25 1.44
N LEU A 305 -30.08 8.63 2.04
CA LEU A 305 -28.74 8.52 1.46
C LEU A 305 -27.92 7.58 2.33
N TYR A 306 -27.28 6.60 1.72
CA TYR A 306 -26.41 5.61 2.34
C TYR A 306 -24.95 5.95 1.99
N VAL A 307 -24.10 6.09 2.99
CA VAL A 307 -22.69 6.50 2.86
C VAL A 307 -21.80 5.41 3.40
N ALA A 308 -20.96 4.82 2.55
CA ALA A 308 -19.90 3.92 3.02
C ALA A 308 -18.74 4.76 3.58
N GLU A 309 -18.24 4.39 4.76
CA GLU A 309 -17.23 5.15 5.48
C GLU A 309 -16.02 4.28 5.81
N ASP A 310 -14.92 4.53 5.11
CA ASP A 310 -13.62 3.98 5.45
C ASP A 310 -13.14 4.51 6.81
N GLN A 311 -12.24 3.81 7.47
CA GLN A 311 -11.65 4.13 8.76
C GLN A 311 -12.60 3.94 9.97
N SER A 312 -13.89 4.16 9.82
CA SER A 312 -14.88 3.89 10.88
C SER A 312 -15.50 2.49 10.79
N ASP A 313 -15.36 1.82 9.65
CA ASP A 313 -16.03 0.55 9.34
C ASP A 313 -17.56 0.63 9.50
N THR A 314 -18.15 1.71 8.98
CA THR A 314 -19.59 1.99 9.12
C THR A 314 -20.25 2.34 7.79
N VAL A 315 -21.56 2.27 7.80
CA VAL A 315 -22.42 2.96 6.84
C VAL A 315 -23.33 3.90 7.60
N ASP A 316 -23.33 5.18 7.23
CA ASP A 316 -24.29 6.13 7.73
C ASP A 316 -25.52 6.20 6.81
N ILE A 317 -26.72 6.28 7.43
CA ILE A 317 -27.98 6.55 6.75
C ILE A 317 -28.38 8.00 7.07
N ILE A 318 -28.51 8.81 6.03
CA ILE A 318 -28.86 10.22 6.12
C ILE A 318 -30.28 10.44 5.61
N ASP A 319 -31.14 11.03 6.44
CA ASP A 319 -32.44 11.57 6.01
C ASP A 319 -32.21 12.85 5.20
N THR A 320 -32.43 12.76 3.88
CA THR A 320 -32.20 13.85 2.94
C THR A 320 -33.24 14.98 3.02
N THR A 321 -34.30 14.79 3.82
CA THR A 321 -35.29 15.86 4.08
C THR A 321 -34.89 16.74 5.25
N LYS A 322 -34.03 16.21 6.12
CA LYS A 322 -33.50 16.89 7.32
C LYS A 322 -32.01 17.18 7.22
N ASN A 323 -31.31 16.59 6.26
CA ASN A 323 -29.84 16.59 6.14
C ASN A 323 -29.18 16.16 7.47
N ALA A 324 -29.59 15.03 7.99
CA ALA A 324 -29.13 14.50 9.27
C ALA A 324 -28.97 12.98 9.23
N ILE A 325 -27.91 12.49 9.90
CA ILE A 325 -27.71 11.07 10.11
C ILE A 325 -28.82 10.57 11.04
N ILE A 326 -29.52 9.52 10.64
CA ILE A 326 -30.56 8.86 11.42
C ILE A 326 -30.13 7.50 11.96
N GLU A 327 -29.13 6.87 11.36
CA GLU A 327 -28.58 5.60 11.81
C GLU A 327 -27.14 5.44 11.31
N THR A 328 -26.30 4.78 12.13
CA THR A 328 -24.93 4.37 11.80
C THR A 328 -24.81 2.86 12.01
N ILE A 329 -24.43 2.12 10.97
CA ILE A 329 -24.41 0.66 10.95
C ILE A 329 -22.96 0.19 10.86
N PRO A 330 -22.41 -0.53 11.87
CA PRO A 330 -21.13 -1.22 11.72
C PRO A 330 -21.21 -2.32 10.66
N VAL A 331 -20.26 -2.34 9.72
CA VAL A 331 -20.22 -3.33 8.65
C VAL A 331 -19.47 -4.62 9.01
N ILE A 332 -18.93 -4.67 10.24
CA ILE A 332 -18.22 -5.83 10.76
C ILE A 332 -19.24 -6.79 11.39
N THR A 333 -19.12 -8.06 11.05
CA THR A 333 -20.06 -9.08 11.50
C THR A 333 -19.99 -9.37 13.01
N PRO A 334 -21.12 -9.83 13.62
CA PRO A 334 -21.10 -10.33 15.00
C PRO A 334 -20.25 -11.61 15.20
N LEU A 335 -19.69 -12.22 14.14
CA LEU A 335 -18.77 -13.35 14.25
C LEU A 335 -17.34 -12.95 14.67
N ILE A 336 -16.99 -11.67 14.56
CA ILE A 336 -15.76 -11.17 15.14
C ILE A 336 -15.88 -11.23 16.67
N PRO A 337 -14.93 -11.82 17.38
CA PRO A 337 -14.94 -11.82 18.83
C PRO A 337 -15.14 -10.42 19.39
N SER A 338 -15.94 -10.28 20.44
CA SER A 338 -16.27 -8.95 21.00
C SER A 338 -15.03 -8.16 21.46
N SER A 339 -13.93 -8.86 21.79
CA SER A 339 -12.64 -8.25 22.10
C SER A 339 -11.98 -7.56 20.91
N LEU A 340 -12.33 -7.94 19.68
CA LEU A 340 -11.80 -7.37 18.43
C LEU A 340 -12.74 -6.33 17.80
N ALA A 341 -13.99 -6.24 18.25
CA ALA A 341 -15.00 -5.34 17.66
C ALA A 341 -14.65 -3.84 17.75
N GLN A 342 -13.71 -3.48 18.59
CA GLN A 342 -13.20 -2.11 18.72
C GLN A 342 -12.23 -1.72 17.60
N TYR A 343 -11.56 -2.70 16.97
CA TYR A 343 -10.57 -2.43 15.93
C TYR A 343 -11.25 -2.22 14.58
N LYS A 344 -10.65 -1.37 13.75
CA LYS A 344 -11.09 -0.99 12.42
C LYS A 344 -10.13 -1.53 11.38
N GLY A 345 -10.54 -1.58 10.12
CA GLY A 345 -9.70 -2.06 9.03
C GLY A 345 -10.44 -2.90 7.99
N ALA A 346 -11.77 -2.79 7.91
CA ALA A 346 -12.54 -3.46 6.86
C ALA A 346 -12.46 -2.73 5.52
N ASN A 347 -12.17 -1.44 5.51
CA ASN A 347 -12.15 -0.54 4.37
C ASN A 347 -13.46 -0.59 3.55
N PRO A 348 -14.62 -0.20 4.12
CA PRO A 348 -15.87 -0.10 3.36
C PRO A 348 -15.80 1.05 2.35
N ASN A 349 -15.98 0.73 1.07
CA ASN A 349 -15.71 1.67 -0.02
C ASN A 349 -16.87 1.88 -1.00
N SER A 350 -17.93 1.05 -0.95
CA SER A 350 -19.10 1.21 -1.81
C SER A 350 -20.33 0.58 -1.14
N ALA A 351 -21.50 1.16 -1.38
CA ALA A 351 -22.78 0.65 -0.89
C ALA A 351 -23.82 0.64 -2.02
N THR A 352 -24.59 -0.43 -2.13
CA THR A 352 -25.63 -0.59 -3.16
C THR A 352 -26.87 -1.24 -2.56
N LEU A 353 -28.05 -0.65 -2.81
CA LEU A 353 -29.33 -1.20 -2.40
C LEU A 353 -29.74 -2.38 -3.30
N SER A 354 -30.36 -3.38 -2.70
CA SER A 354 -31.13 -4.36 -3.49
C SER A 354 -32.31 -3.67 -4.19
N PRO A 355 -32.79 -4.16 -5.35
CA PRO A 355 -33.90 -3.53 -6.08
C PRO A 355 -35.20 -3.40 -5.29
N ASP A 356 -35.41 -4.26 -4.30
CA ASP A 356 -36.53 -4.21 -3.38
C ASP A 356 -36.28 -3.30 -2.15
N GLU A 357 -35.09 -2.66 -2.06
CA GLU A 357 -34.66 -1.80 -0.96
C GLU A 357 -34.77 -2.45 0.45
N THR A 358 -34.78 -3.78 0.51
CA THR A 358 -34.85 -4.52 1.79
C THR A 358 -33.46 -4.83 2.35
N GLN A 359 -32.43 -4.74 1.52
CA GLN A 359 -31.04 -5.00 1.91
C GLN A 359 -30.10 -3.96 1.28
N LEU A 360 -29.04 -3.68 2.02
CA LEU A 360 -27.88 -2.92 1.53
C LEU A 360 -26.67 -3.86 1.44
N TYR A 361 -25.90 -3.76 0.38
CA TYR A 361 -24.69 -4.53 0.13
C TYR A 361 -23.50 -3.57 0.15
N VAL A 362 -22.55 -3.81 1.07
CA VAL A 362 -21.40 -2.94 1.30
C VAL A 362 -20.13 -3.71 1.00
N THR A 363 -19.32 -3.20 0.09
CA THR A 363 -18.01 -3.79 -0.21
C THR A 363 -16.99 -3.38 0.85
N ASN A 364 -16.38 -4.39 1.49
CA ASN A 364 -15.31 -4.24 2.49
C ASN A 364 -13.99 -4.65 1.82
N GLY A 365 -13.24 -3.66 1.30
CA GLY A 365 -12.06 -3.88 0.47
C GLY A 365 -11.03 -4.79 1.14
N ASN A 366 -10.63 -4.45 2.33
CA ASN A 366 -9.55 -5.15 3.03
C ASN A 366 -9.94 -6.51 3.64
N LEU A 367 -11.25 -6.74 3.87
CA LEU A 367 -11.76 -8.04 4.32
C LEU A 367 -12.14 -8.98 3.16
N ASN A 368 -11.97 -8.55 1.93
CA ASN A 368 -12.29 -9.33 0.73
C ASN A 368 -13.71 -9.90 0.74
N CYS A 369 -14.68 -9.06 1.12
CA CYS A 369 -16.07 -9.51 1.25
C CYS A 369 -17.08 -8.39 1.02
N ILE A 370 -18.34 -8.80 0.88
CA ILE A 370 -19.50 -7.91 0.88
C ILE A 370 -20.28 -8.14 2.17
N ALA A 371 -20.53 -7.10 2.95
CA ALA A 371 -21.46 -7.14 4.06
C ALA A 371 -22.90 -6.96 3.55
N VAL A 372 -23.78 -7.82 3.98
CA VAL A 372 -25.23 -7.75 3.69
C VAL A 372 -25.94 -7.21 4.91
N VAL A 373 -26.53 -6.02 4.78
CA VAL A 373 -27.27 -5.34 5.84
C VAL A 373 -28.76 -5.51 5.58
N ALA A 374 -29.51 -5.96 6.56
CA ALA A 374 -30.99 -5.96 6.51
C ALA A 374 -31.51 -4.56 6.84
N LEU A 375 -32.41 -4.02 6.02
CA LEU A 375 -33.01 -2.69 6.16
C LEU A 375 -34.49 -2.76 6.54
N GLY A 376 -35.02 -1.72 7.19
CA GLY A 376 -36.46 -1.54 7.41
C GLY A 376 -37.03 -2.24 8.63
N GLY A 377 -36.17 -2.66 9.56
CA GLY A 377 -36.58 -3.24 10.83
C GLY A 377 -37.13 -2.20 11.79
N THR A 378 -38.44 -1.97 11.84
CA THR A 378 -39.08 -1.00 12.76
C THR A 378 -38.86 -1.29 14.24
N ASN A 379 -38.25 -2.43 14.61
CA ASN A 379 -38.09 -2.86 16.01
C ASN A 379 -36.68 -3.39 16.37
N SER A 380 -35.76 -3.56 15.42
CA SER A 380 -34.44 -4.18 15.68
C SER A 380 -33.24 -3.35 15.21
N GLY A 381 -33.45 -2.21 14.54
CA GLY A 381 -32.39 -1.47 13.86
C GLY A 381 -31.87 -2.21 12.64
N ASP A 382 -31.26 -1.50 11.74
CA ASP A 382 -30.59 -2.08 10.57
C ASP A 382 -29.27 -2.73 11.03
N HIS A 383 -28.95 -3.91 10.49
CA HIS A 383 -27.77 -4.65 10.94
C HIS A 383 -27.26 -5.64 9.88
N VAL A 384 -25.99 -5.99 9.99
CA VAL A 384 -25.36 -6.99 9.13
C VAL A 384 -25.95 -8.38 9.43
N VAL A 385 -26.52 -9.03 8.40
CA VAL A 385 -27.07 -10.39 8.48
C VAL A 385 -26.12 -11.45 7.94
N GLY A 386 -25.02 -11.06 7.31
CA GLY A 386 -23.98 -11.96 6.87
C GLY A 386 -22.98 -11.33 5.92
N LEU A 387 -21.94 -12.12 5.57
CA LEU A 387 -20.86 -11.72 4.68
C LEU A 387 -20.79 -12.68 3.48
N ILE A 388 -20.42 -12.14 2.31
CA ILE A 388 -20.21 -12.89 1.08
C ILE A 388 -18.74 -12.75 0.68
N PRO A 389 -17.97 -13.84 0.52
CA PRO A 389 -16.58 -13.76 0.07
C PRO A 389 -16.49 -13.33 -1.39
N THR A 390 -15.48 -12.55 -1.69
CA THR A 390 -15.19 -12.00 -3.02
C THR A 390 -13.79 -12.39 -3.49
N GLY A 391 -13.35 -11.83 -4.61
CA GLY A 391 -11.97 -11.72 -4.98
C GLY A 391 -11.24 -10.71 -4.11
N TRP A 392 -9.99 -10.38 -4.45
CA TRP A 392 -9.15 -9.49 -3.65
C TRP A 392 -9.55 -8.03 -3.87
N TYR A 393 -9.86 -7.34 -2.79
CA TYR A 393 -10.22 -5.93 -2.68
C TYR A 393 -11.45 -5.54 -3.52
N PRO A 394 -12.68 -5.92 -3.10
CA PRO A 394 -13.91 -5.55 -3.80
C PRO A 394 -14.16 -4.03 -3.73
N ASN A 395 -14.43 -3.42 -4.89
CA ASN A 395 -14.61 -1.96 -5.05
C ASN A 395 -16.05 -1.54 -5.36
N SER A 396 -16.87 -2.45 -5.91
CA SER A 396 -18.24 -2.12 -6.29
C SER A 396 -19.08 -3.36 -6.50
N VAL A 397 -20.36 -3.26 -6.21
CA VAL A 397 -21.37 -4.28 -6.45
C VAL A 397 -22.60 -3.67 -7.14
N SER A 398 -23.19 -4.40 -8.08
CA SER A 398 -24.44 -4.05 -8.75
C SER A 398 -25.35 -5.27 -8.86
N PHE A 399 -26.63 -5.04 -9.16
CA PHE A 399 -27.64 -6.09 -9.30
C PHE A 399 -28.18 -6.19 -10.72
N SER A 400 -28.60 -7.41 -11.10
CA SER A 400 -29.53 -7.58 -12.21
C SER A 400 -30.87 -6.91 -11.92
N GLY A 401 -31.62 -6.57 -12.96
CA GLY A 401 -32.92 -5.89 -12.81
C GLY A 401 -33.97 -6.65 -11.99
N ASP A 402 -33.88 -7.98 -11.95
CA ASP A 402 -34.72 -8.84 -11.11
C ASP A 402 -34.18 -9.04 -9.69
N GLY A 403 -33.03 -8.48 -9.37
CA GLY A 403 -32.38 -8.58 -8.06
C GLY A 403 -31.78 -9.95 -7.72
N ASN A 404 -31.77 -10.88 -8.69
CA ASN A 404 -31.36 -12.26 -8.44
C ASN A 404 -29.88 -12.54 -8.69
N THR A 405 -29.16 -11.65 -9.39
CA THR A 405 -27.72 -11.80 -9.71
C THR A 405 -26.94 -10.58 -9.22
N LEU A 406 -25.79 -10.83 -8.63
CA LEU A 406 -24.83 -9.81 -8.24
C LEU A 406 -23.66 -9.76 -9.22
N TYR A 407 -23.19 -8.55 -9.49
CA TYR A 407 -22.02 -8.22 -10.30
C TYR A 407 -21.02 -7.49 -9.42
N VAL A 408 -19.87 -8.09 -9.16
CA VAL A 408 -18.85 -7.56 -8.23
C VAL A 408 -17.55 -7.37 -8.96
N VAL A 409 -16.91 -6.22 -8.77
CA VAL A 409 -15.56 -5.98 -9.27
C VAL A 409 -14.56 -5.86 -8.12
N ASN A 410 -13.39 -6.44 -8.33
CA ASN A 410 -12.30 -6.49 -7.38
C ASN A 410 -11.09 -5.77 -7.98
N GLY A 411 -10.43 -4.95 -7.18
CA GLY A 411 -9.30 -4.13 -7.63
C GLY A 411 -8.03 -4.93 -7.91
N LYS A 412 -7.78 -5.96 -7.09
CA LYS A 412 -6.49 -6.66 -7.01
C LYS A 412 -6.59 -8.17 -7.30
N SER A 413 -7.45 -8.64 -8.15
CA SER A 413 -7.58 -10.06 -8.51
C SER A 413 -7.30 -10.29 -9.99
N PRO A 414 -6.93 -11.48 -10.44
CA PRO A 414 -6.61 -12.67 -9.66
C PRO A 414 -5.23 -12.56 -9.00
N THR A 415 -5.05 -13.38 -7.96
CA THR A 415 -3.81 -13.48 -7.22
C THR A 415 -2.98 -14.67 -7.68
N GLY A 416 -1.75 -14.75 -7.25
CA GLY A 416 -0.90 -15.90 -7.45
C GLY A 416 0.57 -15.56 -7.40
N PRO A 417 1.43 -16.54 -7.28
CA PRO A 417 2.86 -16.31 -7.35
C PRO A 417 3.23 -15.73 -8.72
N ASN A 418 4.40 -15.10 -8.77
CA ASN A 418 5.02 -14.67 -10.02
C ASN A 418 4.92 -15.77 -11.04
N GLY A 419 4.46 -15.49 -12.22
CA GLY A 419 4.35 -16.48 -13.27
C GLY A 419 2.95 -16.72 -13.81
N ALA A 420 1.95 -16.28 -13.13
CA ALA A 420 0.58 -16.56 -13.54
C ALA A 420 0.03 -15.56 -14.57
N PHE A 421 0.53 -14.31 -14.62
CA PHE A 421 -0.12 -13.21 -15.35
C PHE A 421 0.86 -12.30 -16.10
N CYS A 422 1.89 -12.88 -16.57
CA CYS A 422 2.81 -12.22 -17.42
C CYS A 422 2.18 -11.98 -18.79
N TYR A 423 2.36 -10.81 -19.38
CA TYR A 423 1.87 -10.48 -20.73
C TYR A 423 2.63 -11.28 -21.79
N GLY A 424 2.15 -12.49 -22.05
CA GLY A 424 2.77 -13.39 -23.00
C GLY A 424 2.87 -12.79 -24.39
N GLY A 425 4.07 -12.70 -24.93
CA GLY A 425 4.28 -12.55 -26.35
C GLY A 425 4.52 -11.16 -26.91
N TYR A 426 4.35 -10.09 -26.16
CA TYR A 426 4.56 -8.72 -26.65
C TYR A 426 5.82 -8.04 -26.11
N GLY A 427 6.78 -8.83 -25.68
CA GLY A 427 8.13 -8.34 -25.59
C GLY A 427 8.62 -7.92 -26.99
N PRO A 428 9.58 -7.00 -27.08
CA PRO A 428 10.19 -6.63 -28.34
C PRO A 428 10.66 -7.87 -29.10
N PRO A 429 10.66 -7.86 -30.42
CA PRO A 429 11.22 -8.96 -31.18
C PRO A 429 12.64 -9.29 -30.70
N GLY A 430 12.84 -10.51 -30.19
CA GLY A 430 14.14 -10.98 -29.72
C GLY A 430 14.40 -10.82 -28.22
N LEU A 431 13.46 -10.22 -27.43
CA LEU A 431 13.46 -10.36 -25.98
C LEU A 431 12.48 -11.46 -25.57
N PRO A 432 12.78 -12.20 -24.50
CA PRO A 432 11.84 -13.18 -23.99
C PRO A 432 10.51 -12.48 -23.66
N SER A 433 9.43 -13.13 -24.05
CA SER A 433 8.13 -12.76 -23.54
C SER A 433 8.19 -12.74 -22.01
N CYS A 434 7.59 -11.73 -21.45
CA CYS A 434 7.17 -11.60 -20.08
C CYS A 434 7.69 -12.67 -19.10
N MET A 435 8.40 -12.21 -18.12
CA MET A 435 9.10 -13.03 -17.14
C MET A 435 8.53 -12.72 -15.78
N ALA A 436 7.57 -13.45 -15.43
CA ALA A 436 6.79 -13.22 -14.23
C ALA A 436 7.59 -13.19 -12.92
N THR A 437 8.71 -13.83 -12.85
CA THR A 437 9.62 -13.77 -11.69
C THR A 437 10.33 -12.44 -11.51
N ASN A 438 10.14 -11.51 -12.44
CA ASN A 438 10.84 -10.22 -12.45
C ASN A 438 9.91 -9.06 -12.80
N GLU A 439 8.63 -9.30 -12.73
CA GLU A 439 7.66 -8.25 -12.99
C GLU A 439 7.54 -7.31 -11.79
N TYR A 440 7.32 -6.06 -12.11
CA TYR A 440 7.01 -4.99 -11.18
C TYR A 440 5.64 -5.24 -10.54
N ASN A 441 5.51 -5.15 -9.21
CA ASN A 441 4.27 -5.47 -8.50
C ASN A 441 3.02 -4.84 -9.12
N PRO A 442 2.99 -3.54 -9.47
CA PRO A 442 1.85 -2.93 -10.16
C PRO A 442 1.44 -3.61 -11.47
N GLN A 443 2.37 -4.24 -12.19
CA GLN A 443 2.04 -5.00 -13.41
C GLN A 443 1.29 -6.29 -13.13
N LEU A 444 1.49 -6.89 -11.96
CA LEU A 444 0.88 -8.16 -11.57
C LEU A 444 -0.52 -7.99 -11.00
N ILE A 445 -0.87 -6.80 -10.52
CA ILE A 445 -2.17 -6.49 -9.95
C ILE A 445 -3.20 -6.32 -11.06
N LYS A 446 -4.18 -7.22 -11.10
CA LYS A 446 -5.22 -7.27 -12.12
C LYS A 446 -6.63 -7.26 -11.52
N ALA A 447 -7.57 -6.67 -12.26
CA ALA A 447 -8.95 -6.63 -11.84
C ALA A 447 -9.64 -8.00 -11.96
N GLY A 448 -10.47 -8.34 -10.97
CA GLY A 448 -11.34 -9.50 -11.01
C GLY A 448 -12.81 -9.10 -11.19
N PHE A 449 -13.53 -9.86 -12.03
CA PHE A 449 -14.97 -9.72 -12.20
C PHE A 449 -15.65 -10.99 -11.72
N GLN A 450 -16.54 -10.86 -10.72
CA GLN A 450 -17.26 -11.95 -10.09
C GLN A 450 -18.76 -11.78 -10.33
N THR A 451 -19.48 -12.88 -10.69
CA THR A 451 -20.93 -12.92 -10.78
C THR A 451 -21.48 -14.14 -10.06
N PHE A 452 -22.56 -13.95 -9.33
CA PHE A 452 -23.23 -15.05 -8.63
C PHE A 452 -24.69 -14.74 -8.33
N PRO A 453 -25.55 -15.77 -8.18
CA PRO A 453 -26.93 -15.60 -7.73
C PRO A 453 -26.98 -15.04 -6.30
N ARG A 454 -27.96 -14.19 -6.00
CA ARG A 454 -28.20 -13.66 -4.64
C ARG A 454 -28.36 -14.83 -3.65
N PRO A 455 -27.52 -14.94 -2.62
CA PRO A 455 -27.57 -16.05 -1.69
C PRO A 455 -28.85 -16.04 -0.85
N SER A 456 -29.44 -17.22 -0.61
CA SER A 456 -30.45 -17.39 0.43
C SER A 456 -29.85 -17.19 1.83
N SER A 457 -30.70 -16.96 2.85
CA SER A 457 -30.22 -16.78 4.23
C SER A 457 -29.37 -17.96 4.74
N ALA A 458 -29.71 -19.19 4.36
CA ALA A 458 -28.94 -20.37 4.74
C ALA A 458 -27.56 -20.42 4.05
N GLN A 459 -27.46 -20.03 2.78
CA GLN A 459 -26.21 -19.92 2.05
C GLN A 459 -25.37 -18.76 2.61
N LEU A 460 -25.99 -17.62 2.91
CA LEU A 460 -25.31 -16.46 3.47
C LEU A 460 -24.65 -16.78 4.83
N ALA A 461 -25.32 -17.56 5.68
CA ALA A 461 -24.71 -18.01 6.95
C ALA A 461 -23.45 -18.86 6.72
N ALA A 462 -23.46 -19.76 5.73
CA ALA A 462 -22.28 -20.56 5.39
C ALA A 462 -21.16 -19.70 4.78
N LEU A 463 -21.51 -18.74 3.91
CA LEU A 463 -20.55 -17.81 3.30
C LEU A 463 -19.91 -16.88 4.35
N THR A 464 -20.66 -16.50 5.38
CA THR A 464 -20.14 -15.70 6.50
C THR A 464 -19.05 -16.47 7.26
N LEU A 465 -19.26 -17.78 7.50
CA LEU A 465 -18.22 -18.63 8.11
C LEU A 465 -16.99 -18.76 7.22
N GLN A 466 -17.17 -18.76 5.89
CA GLN A 466 -16.05 -18.80 4.95
C GLN A 466 -15.25 -17.51 5.01
N VAL A 467 -15.91 -16.34 5.05
CA VAL A 467 -15.20 -15.05 5.23
C VAL A 467 -14.44 -15.04 6.55
N ALA A 468 -15.05 -15.52 7.64
CA ALA A 468 -14.38 -15.60 8.93
C ALA A 468 -13.15 -16.52 8.89
N ALA A 469 -13.20 -17.62 8.15
CA ALA A 469 -12.05 -18.51 7.95
C ALA A 469 -10.97 -17.84 7.09
N ASN A 470 -11.32 -17.17 6.01
CA ASN A 470 -10.41 -16.49 5.10
C ASN A 470 -9.60 -15.39 5.81
N ASN A 471 -10.22 -14.71 6.76
CA ASN A 471 -9.64 -13.60 7.53
C ASN A 471 -9.15 -14.01 8.94
N HIS A 472 -9.12 -15.30 9.24
CA HIS A 472 -8.63 -15.81 10.52
C HIS A 472 -9.34 -15.24 11.77
N PHE A 473 -10.65 -14.93 11.70
CA PHE A 473 -11.40 -14.32 12.81
C PHE A 473 -11.39 -15.15 14.10
N SER A 474 -11.07 -16.44 14.03
CA SER A 474 -10.94 -17.34 15.16
C SER A 474 -9.47 -17.60 15.55
N ASN A 475 -8.52 -16.86 14.95
CA ASN A 475 -7.12 -17.08 15.25
C ASN A 475 -6.84 -16.78 16.73
N THR A 476 -6.34 -17.77 17.44
CA THR A 476 -5.94 -17.63 18.84
C THR A 476 -4.50 -18.04 18.93
N GLU A 477 -3.68 -17.12 19.39
CA GLU A 477 -2.30 -17.41 19.71
C GLU A 477 -2.20 -18.62 20.65
N SER A 478 -1.28 -19.54 20.38
CA SER A 478 -1.07 -20.73 21.21
C SER A 478 -0.54 -20.36 22.61
N ASP A 479 -0.80 -21.19 23.60
CA ASP A 479 -0.27 -20.95 24.96
C ASP A 479 1.26 -20.95 24.98
N SER A 480 1.90 -21.73 24.09
CA SER A 480 3.36 -21.72 23.93
C SER A 480 3.88 -20.39 23.39
N ASP A 481 3.23 -19.81 22.38
CA ASP A 481 3.64 -18.56 21.77
C ASP A 481 3.44 -17.40 22.74
N LYS A 482 2.31 -17.38 23.45
CA LYS A 482 2.07 -16.44 24.56
C LYS A 482 3.17 -16.52 25.63
N ALA A 483 3.61 -17.72 25.99
CA ALA A 483 4.67 -17.87 26.97
C ALA A 483 6.03 -17.36 26.47
N VAL A 484 6.34 -17.57 25.18
CA VAL A 484 7.55 -17.04 24.54
C VAL A 484 7.50 -15.53 24.51
N MET A 485 6.41 -14.95 23.98
CA MET A 485 6.27 -13.49 23.86
C MET A 485 6.26 -12.79 25.23
N ALA A 486 5.65 -13.41 26.25
CA ALA A 486 5.70 -12.89 27.62
C ALA A 486 7.12 -12.86 28.19
N ALA A 487 7.94 -13.89 27.92
CA ALA A 487 9.34 -13.92 28.34
C ALA A 487 10.17 -12.84 27.61
N VAL A 488 9.98 -12.69 26.31
CA VAL A 488 10.65 -11.66 25.50
C VAL A 488 10.28 -10.26 26.00
N ARG A 489 9.00 -9.96 26.19
CA ARG A 489 8.51 -8.68 26.72
C ARG A 489 9.07 -8.37 28.11
N GLN A 490 9.23 -9.37 28.97
CA GLN A 490 9.81 -9.16 30.29
C GLN A 490 11.28 -8.75 30.22
N GLY A 491 12.02 -9.25 29.24
CA GLY A 491 13.45 -9.02 29.11
C GLY A 491 13.85 -7.85 28.21
N VAL A 492 13.01 -7.48 27.26
CA VAL A 492 13.27 -6.42 26.27
C VAL A 492 12.69 -5.10 26.75
N GLN A 493 13.47 -4.04 26.67
CA GLN A 493 13.07 -2.69 27.05
C GLN A 493 13.15 -1.70 25.89
N HIS A 494 13.85 -2.08 24.82
CA HIS A 494 14.10 -1.21 23.68
C HIS A 494 13.88 -1.99 22.38
N VAL A 495 13.18 -1.34 21.45
CA VAL A 495 13.03 -1.79 20.08
C VAL A 495 13.63 -0.74 19.17
N ILE A 496 14.51 -1.14 18.28
CA ILE A 496 14.97 -0.33 17.16
C ILE A 496 14.34 -0.91 15.91
N PHE A 497 13.51 -0.13 15.24
CA PHE A 497 12.83 -0.51 14.02
C PHE A 497 13.46 0.21 12.84
N ILE A 498 14.08 -0.54 11.93
CA ILE A 498 14.75 -0.05 10.73
C ILE A 498 13.91 -0.42 9.54
N ILE A 499 13.53 0.58 8.74
CA ILE A 499 12.90 0.39 7.43
C ILE A 499 13.92 0.76 6.35
N LYS A 500 14.00 -0.11 5.34
CA LYS A 500 14.84 -0.03 4.14
C LYS A 500 13.95 0.08 2.91
N GLU A 501 14.53 0.13 1.70
CA GLU A 501 13.82 0.46 0.47
C GLU A 501 14.01 -0.61 -0.63
N ASN A 502 12.90 -1.24 -1.01
CA ASN A 502 12.55 -1.89 -2.25
C ASN A 502 13.44 -3.04 -2.71
N ARG A 503 13.74 -4.06 -1.84
CA ARG A 503 14.50 -5.24 -2.28
C ARG A 503 13.79 -6.56 -1.99
N THR A 504 13.76 -7.43 -3.00
CA THR A 504 13.27 -8.79 -2.82
C THR A 504 14.27 -9.66 -2.07
N TYR A 505 13.81 -10.78 -1.52
CA TYR A 505 14.66 -11.76 -0.85
C TYR A 505 15.77 -12.28 -1.78
N ASP A 506 15.43 -12.68 -3.00
CA ASP A 506 16.42 -13.23 -3.92
C ASP A 506 17.45 -12.24 -4.41
N GLN A 507 17.09 -10.95 -4.56
CA GLN A 507 18.07 -9.94 -4.94
C GLN A 507 19.20 -9.80 -3.91
N ILE A 508 18.91 -9.99 -2.63
CA ILE A 508 19.85 -9.83 -1.52
C ILE A 508 20.38 -11.18 -1.05
N LEU A 509 19.49 -12.09 -0.64
CA LEU A 509 19.81 -13.36 0.01
C LEU A 509 19.68 -14.59 -0.91
N GLY A 510 19.44 -14.40 -2.20
CA GLY A 510 19.35 -15.49 -3.16
C GLY A 510 20.55 -16.44 -3.15
N ASP A 511 21.77 -15.91 -2.89
CA ASP A 511 23.01 -16.67 -2.81
C ASP A 511 23.36 -17.16 -1.37
N LEU A 512 22.47 -16.94 -0.40
CA LEU A 512 22.64 -17.51 0.94
C LEU A 512 22.54 -19.05 0.87
N GLU A 513 23.45 -19.75 1.56
CA GLU A 513 23.57 -21.22 1.51
C GLU A 513 22.46 -21.98 2.24
N ILE A 514 21.66 -21.28 3.04
CA ILE A 514 20.49 -21.81 3.79
C ILE A 514 19.21 -21.11 3.32
N GLY A 515 18.06 -21.70 3.62
CA GLY A 515 16.75 -21.15 3.22
C GLY A 515 16.45 -21.41 1.73
N ASN A 516 15.44 -20.76 1.21
CA ASN A 516 14.89 -20.93 -0.14
C ASN A 516 15.26 -19.75 -1.05
N GLY A 517 16.55 -19.55 -1.37
CA GLY A 517 17.03 -18.50 -2.27
C GLY A 517 17.40 -19.04 -3.66
N ASP A 518 17.25 -18.19 -4.71
CA ASP A 518 17.80 -18.45 -6.05
C ASP A 518 19.05 -17.60 -6.29
N PRO A 519 20.26 -18.21 -6.31
CA PRO A 519 21.49 -17.46 -6.57
C PRO A 519 21.57 -16.89 -8.00
N GLY A 520 20.70 -17.30 -8.90
CA GLY A 520 20.58 -16.72 -10.23
C GLY A 520 20.03 -15.30 -10.23
N LEU A 521 19.25 -14.95 -9.19
CA LEU A 521 18.59 -13.67 -8.99
C LEU A 521 19.34 -12.75 -8.02
N ALA A 522 20.41 -13.22 -7.34
CA ALA A 522 21.15 -12.46 -6.35
C ALA A 522 21.99 -11.35 -7.00
N VAL A 523 21.35 -10.23 -7.34
CA VAL A 523 21.98 -9.06 -7.96
C VAL A 523 22.94 -8.40 -6.97
N PHE A 524 22.57 -8.34 -5.69
CA PHE A 524 23.32 -7.74 -4.61
C PHE A 524 23.72 -8.79 -3.53
N GLY A 525 24.20 -9.94 -3.97
CA GLY A 525 24.56 -11.04 -3.08
C GLY A 525 25.67 -10.72 -2.08
N GLN A 526 26.18 -11.75 -1.39
CA GLN A 526 27.12 -11.61 -0.27
C GLN A 526 28.31 -10.64 -0.46
N PRO A 527 28.94 -10.51 -1.66
CA PRO A 527 30.02 -9.54 -1.80
C PRO A 527 29.59 -8.07 -1.61
N VAL A 528 28.33 -7.76 -1.92
CA VAL A 528 27.72 -6.43 -1.76
C VAL A 528 27.16 -6.28 -0.34
N THR A 529 26.45 -7.29 0.15
CA THR A 529 25.68 -7.27 1.41
C THR A 529 26.20 -8.24 2.49
N PRO A 530 27.49 -8.11 2.91
CA PRO A 530 28.08 -9.04 3.87
C PRO A 530 27.41 -9.01 5.26
N ASN A 531 26.84 -7.87 5.67
CA ASN A 531 26.23 -7.71 6.99
C ASN A 531 24.84 -8.35 7.06
N LEU A 532 24.00 -8.13 6.04
CA LEU A 532 22.69 -8.76 5.94
C LEU A 532 22.81 -10.30 5.87
N HIS A 533 23.81 -10.81 5.13
CA HIS A 533 24.14 -12.24 5.12
C HIS A 533 24.60 -12.75 6.48
N ASN A 534 25.41 -11.97 7.21
CA ASN A 534 25.83 -12.33 8.55
C ASN A 534 24.67 -12.31 9.54
N LEU A 535 23.74 -11.39 9.39
CA LEU A 535 22.50 -11.35 10.21
C LEU A 535 21.67 -12.62 10.01
N ALA A 536 21.40 -12.97 8.75
CA ALA A 536 20.65 -14.19 8.42
C ALA A 536 21.33 -15.45 8.98
N ARG A 537 22.67 -15.55 8.89
CA ARG A 537 23.41 -16.72 9.42
C ARG A 537 23.51 -16.77 10.92
N ASN A 538 23.71 -15.64 11.57
CA ASN A 538 23.99 -15.60 13.00
C ASN A 538 22.74 -15.61 13.85
N PHE A 539 21.62 -15.12 13.32
CA PHE A 539 20.32 -15.08 13.98
C PHE A 539 19.34 -16.00 13.26
N VAL A 540 18.21 -15.50 12.87
CA VAL A 540 17.19 -16.25 12.17
C VAL A 540 17.17 -15.89 10.69
N THR A 541 17.23 -16.90 9.82
CA THR A 541 16.92 -16.75 8.40
C THR A 541 15.42 -16.91 8.21
N LEU A 542 14.77 -15.84 7.73
CA LEU A 542 13.35 -15.81 7.36
C LEU A 542 13.28 -15.92 5.83
N ASP A 543 13.09 -17.13 5.30
CA ASP A 543 13.11 -17.37 3.86
C ASP A 543 11.73 -17.36 3.19
N ASN A 544 10.70 -17.02 3.96
CA ASN A 544 9.32 -16.97 3.51
C ASN A 544 8.58 -15.77 4.13
N PHE A 545 9.27 -14.60 4.15
CA PHE A 545 8.71 -13.33 4.60
C PHE A 545 8.20 -12.55 3.39
N MET A 546 7.01 -11.96 3.50
CA MET A 546 6.35 -11.18 2.45
C MET A 546 6.13 -9.76 2.92
N ASP A 547 6.52 -8.76 2.13
CA ASP A 547 6.01 -7.41 2.33
C ASP A 547 4.53 -7.37 1.96
N THR A 548 3.74 -6.67 2.76
CA THR A 548 2.30 -6.58 2.55
C THR A 548 1.96 -5.64 1.40
N ALA A 549 2.76 -4.61 1.23
CA ALA A 549 2.55 -3.54 0.26
C ALA A 549 2.90 -3.92 -1.18
N GLU A 550 2.31 -3.17 -2.09
CA GLU A 550 2.60 -3.24 -3.53
C GLU A 550 3.76 -2.32 -3.92
N VAL A 551 3.85 -1.15 -3.30
CA VAL A 551 4.77 -0.03 -3.59
C VAL A 551 5.00 0.79 -2.32
N SER A 552 6.02 1.66 -2.28
CA SER A 552 6.32 2.48 -1.09
C SER A 552 5.16 3.40 -0.68
N TYR A 553 4.29 3.80 -1.63
CA TYR A 553 3.12 4.63 -1.34
C TYR A 553 2.17 4.00 -0.30
N ASP A 554 1.88 2.72 -0.37
CA ASP A 554 1.16 1.96 0.64
C ASP A 554 2.10 1.27 1.64
N GLY A 555 3.36 1.04 1.28
CA GLY A 555 4.39 0.38 2.07
C GLY A 555 4.67 1.06 3.40
N TRP A 556 4.83 2.36 3.38
CA TRP A 556 5.03 3.15 4.60
C TRP A 556 3.83 3.09 5.56
N LEU A 557 2.63 2.88 5.05
CA LEU A 557 1.44 2.69 5.88
C LEU A 557 1.35 1.26 6.41
N TRP A 558 1.57 0.25 5.57
CA TRP A 558 1.59 -1.14 6.00
C TRP A 558 2.69 -1.40 7.04
N THR A 559 3.88 -0.83 6.87
CA THR A 559 5.02 -1.01 7.80
C THR A 559 4.91 -0.21 9.09
N THR A 560 4.06 0.80 9.16
CA THR A 560 3.97 1.67 10.34
C THR A 560 2.61 1.66 11.02
N ALA A 561 1.57 1.17 10.34
CA ALA A 561 0.21 1.16 10.84
C ALA A 561 -0.53 -0.17 10.62
N ALA A 562 0.08 -1.14 9.94
CA ALA A 562 -0.57 -2.41 9.56
C ALA A 562 -1.88 -2.23 8.77
N GLN A 563 -2.05 -1.10 8.09
CA GLN A 563 -3.23 -0.77 7.30
C GLN A 563 -2.94 0.34 6.31
N ALA A 564 -3.37 0.17 5.06
CA ALA A 564 -3.52 1.25 4.09
C ALA A 564 -5.00 1.63 3.97
N PRO A 565 -5.38 2.91 4.15
CA PRO A 565 -6.74 3.39 3.90
C PRO A 565 -7.16 3.25 2.44
N ASP A 566 -8.48 3.17 2.18
CA ASP A 566 -9.01 3.02 0.83
C ASP A 566 -8.59 4.16 -0.11
N VAL A 567 -8.39 5.37 0.41
CA VAL A 567 -7.87 6.50 -0.38
C VAL A 567 -6.49 6.20 -0.97
N VAL A 568 -5.62 5.54 -0.23
CA VAL A 568 -4.27 5.15 -0.66
C VAL A 568 -4.35 4.03 -1.71
N GLU A 569 -5.15 3.00 -1.43
CA GLU A 569 -5.39 1.87 -2.33
C GLU A 569 -5.94 2.28 -3.70
N ARG A 570 -6.69 3.36 -3.77
CA ARG A 570 -7.22 3.94 -5.02
C ARG A 570 -6.24 4.84 -5.75
N GLN A 571 -5.34 5.49 -5.03
CA GLN A 571 -4.44 6.51 -5.62
C GLN A 571 -3.17 5.90 -6.20
N TRP A 572 -2.55 4.96 -5.51
CA TRP A 572 -1.24 4.46 -5.91
C TRP A 572 -1.22 3.90 -7.35
N PRO A 573 -2.25 3.17 -7.87
CA PRO A 573 -2.16 2.63 -9.22
C PRO A 573 -2.06 3.71 -10.30
N VAL A 574 -2.78 4.82 -10.12
CA VAL A 574 -2.77 5.94 -11.07
C VAL A 574 -1.51 6.78 -10.93
N ALA A 575 -1.04 6.99 -9.69
CA ALA A 575 0.19 7.73 -9.40
C ALA A 575 1.42 7.02 -9.99
N TYR A 576 1.55 5.73 -9.75
CA TYR A 576 2.66 4.92 -10.26
C TYR A 576 2.59 4.66 -11.77
N ALA A 577 1.41 4.76 -12.35
CA ALA A 577 1.28 4.80 -13.80
C ALA A 577 1.79 6.11 -14.42
N LEU A 578 2.24 7.08 -13.62
CA LEU A 578 2.70 8.41 -14.02
C LEU A 578 1.63 9.20 -14.82
N ARG A 579 0.36 8.98 -14.50
CA ARG A 579 -0.76 9.62 -15.17
C ARG A 579 -1.41 10.73 -14.35
N GLY A 580 -0.87 11.07 -13.22
CA GLY A 580 -1.36 12.08 -12.28
C GLY A 580 -1.69 11.48 -10.93
N THR A 581 -2.41 12.16 -10.10
CA THR A 581 -2.57 12.04 -8.66
C THR A 581 -1.31 12.43 -7.88
N SER A 582 -1.50 12.78 -6.64
CA SER A 582 -0.44 13.15 -5.71
C SER A 582 -0.21 11.97 -4.78
N ALA A 583 1.00 11.83 -4.29
CA ALA A 583 1.34 10.84 -3.29
C ALA A 583 0.90 11.35 -1.91
N ASP A 584 -0.37 11.15 -1.56
CA ASP A 584 -0.93 11.51 -0.25
C ASP A 584 -0.64 10.39 0.75
N SER A 585 0.63 10.28 1.12
CA SER A 585 1.20 9.31 2.03
C SER A 585 2.25 9.98 2.91
N GLU A 586 2.81 9.34 3.90
CA GLU A 586 3.88 9.84 4.78
C GLU A 586 3.66 11.28 5.32
N GLY A 587 2.41 11.72 5.48
CA GLY A 587 2.05 13.04 6.05
C GLY A 587 1.91 14.21 5.07
N PRO A 588 2.37 14.22 3.82
CA PRO A 588 1.93 15.20 2.84
C PRO A 588 0.51 14.94 2.35
N ASN A 589 -0.25 16.02 2.20
CA ASN A 589 -1.49 16.03 1.41
C ASN A 589 -1.30 16.96 0.21
N ARG A 590 -1.47 16.47 -1.00
CA ARG A 590 -1.20 17.27 -2.21
C ARG A 590 0.21 17.88 -2.20
N ASN A 591 1.19 17.10 -1.77
CA ASN A 591 2.59 17.51 -1.57
C ASN A 591 2.78 18.65 -0.55
N VAL A 592 1.79 18.96 0.26
CA VAL A 592 1.88 19.91 1.37
C VAL A 592 2.02 19.15 2.68
N ASN A 593 3.11 19.39 3.39
CA ASN A 593 3.36 18.80 4.70
C ASN A 593 2.35 19.31 5.74
N VAL A 594 1.52 18.41 6.26
CA VAL A 594 0.44 18.75 7.20
C VAL A 594 0.94 19.13 8.59
N ALA A 595 2.18 18.82 8.95
CA ALA A 595 2.80 19.27 10.20
C ALA A 595 3.31 20.72 10.16
N ILE A 596 3.34 21.35 8.99
CA ILE A 596 3.69 22.77 8.84
C ILE A 596 2.56 23.63 9.42
N PRO A 597 2.89 24.64 10.22
CA PRO A 597 1.88 25.60 10.72
C PRO A 597 1.10 26.26 9.59
N ILE A 598 -0.23 26.45 9.78
CA ILE A 598 -1.12 27.05 8.78
C ILE A 598 -0.59 28.42 8.27
N ALA A 599 -0.01 29.23 9.17
CA ALA A 599 0.54 30.53 8.78
C ALA A 599 1.66 30.47 7.74
N ASP A 600 2.37 29.33 7.66
CA ASP A 600 3.50 29.10 6.74
C ASP A 600 3.04 28.43 5.41
N ARG A 601 1.85 27.84 5.37
CA ARG A 601 1.35 27.09 4.20
C ARG A 601 1.07 27.93 2.94
N PRO A 602 0.74 29.25 3.00
CA PRO A 602 0.58 30.04 1.78
C PRO A 602 1.81 30.00 0.86
N ALA A 603 2.99 29.84 1.41
CA ALA A 603 4.23 29.67 0.63
C ALA A 603 4.29 28.31 -0.12
N ALA A 604 3.53 27.33 0.33
CA ALA A 604 3.44 26.01 -0.30
C ALA A 604 2.38 25.94 -1.41
N ASN A 605 1.60 26.98 -1.64
CA ASN A 605 0.59 27.02 -2.68
C ASN A 605 1.00 27.94 -3.85
N PRO A 606 1.73 27.44 -4.86
CA PRO A 606 2.25 28.27 -5.93
C PRO A 606 1.17 28.83 -6.85
N LEU A 607 -0.01 28.22 -6.91
CA LEU A 607 -1.13 28.65 -7.75
C LEU A 607 -1.94 29.76 -7.09
N ASN A 608 -2.09 29.70 -5.78
CA ASN A 608 -2.81 30.69 -4.99
C ASN A 608 -2.16 30.85 -3.61
N PRO A 609 -0.98 31.48 -3.52
CA PRO A 609 -0.23 31.59 -2.27
C PRO A 609 -0.98 32.40 -1.17
N ALA A 610 -2.01 33.14 -1.54
CA ALA A 610 -2.84 33.85 -0.59
C ALA A 610 -4.03 33.03 -0.06
N ASP A 611 -4.15 31.77 -0.41
CA ASP A 611 -5.20 30.87 0.03
C ASP A 611 -4.88 30.26 1.40
N PRO A 612 -5.43 30.77 2.52
CA PRO A 612 -5.17 30.25 3.85
C PRO A 612 -5.96 28.96 4.16
N ASP A 613 -6.93 28.61 3.29
CA ASP A 613 -7.78 27.44 3.49
C ASP A 613 -7.23 26.19 2.81
N LEU A 614 -6.05 26.27 2.18
CA LEU A 614 -5.39 25.09 1.66
C LEU A 614 -4.96 24.19 2.81
N LEU A 615 -5.61 23.03 2.91
CA LEU A 615 -5.35 22.02 3.96
C LEU A 615 -5.28 22.64 5.38
N PRO A 616 -6.30 23.33 5.88
CA PRO A 616 -6.30 23.85 7.25
C PRO A 616 -6.27 22.69 8.28
N GLY A 617 -5.53 22.89 9.37
CA GLY A 617 -5.36 21.85 10.40
C GLY A 617 -4.32 20.77 10.07
N PRO A 618 -4.03 19.86 10.99
CA PRO A 618 -2.97 18.84 10.88
C PRO A 618 -3.45 17.49 10.30
N THR A 619 -4.63 17.43 9.69
CA THR A 619 -5.21 16.17 9.22
C THR A 619 -4.50 15.64 7.98
N ASP A 620 -4.05 14.40 8.07
CA ASP A 620 -3.44 13.61 7.00
C ASP A 620 -4.49 12.66 6.42
N THR A 621 -4.75 12.73 5.12
CA THR A 621 -5.73 11.86 4.44
C THR A 621 -5.34 10.39 4.47
N ALA A 622 -4.06 10.10 4.45
CA ALA A 622 -3.55 8.73 4.47
C ALA A 622 -3.40 8.14 5.88
N ALA A 623 -3.57 8.94 6.93
CA ALA A 623 -3.41 8.46 8.29
C ALA A 623 -4.53 7.48 8.67
N PRO A 624 -4.21 6.23 9.05
CA PRO A 624 -5.21 5.29 9.55
C PRO A 624 -5.74 5.74 10.91
N ASP A 625 -7.00 5.43 11.20
CA ASP A 625 -7.55 5.59 12.55
C ASP A 625 -7.02 4.50 13.48
N GLY A 626 -6.73 4.86 14.72
CA GLY A 626 -6.43 3.89 15.76
C GLY A 626 -7.68 3.21 16.30
N PRO A 627 -7.52 2.35 17.32
CA PRO A 627 -8.65 1.66 17.95
C PRO A 627 -9.73 2.59 18.53
N ASP A 628 -9.37 3.79 18.87
CA ASP A 628 -10.24 4.86 19.38
C ASP A 628 -10.86 5.72 18.27
N ASN A 629 -10.62 5.39 17.02
CA ASN A 629 -11.20 6.06 15.86
C ASN A 629 -10.80 7.54 15.75
N GLN A 630 -9.55 7.86 16.10
CA GLN A 630 -9.02 9.22 16.07
C GLN A 630 -8.16 9.43 14.84
N VAL A 631 -8.29 10.58 14.22
CA VAL A 631 -7.43 11.00 13.12
C VAL A 631 -5.97 11.08 13.58
N ASN A 632 -5.04 10.59 12.76
CA ASN A 632 -3.61 10.51 13.04
C ASN A 632 -3.24 9.67 14.28
N SER A 633 -4.05 8.67 14.62
CA SER A 633 -3.85 7.85 15.81
C SER A 633 -3.44 6.40 15.57
N GLY A 634 -3.42 5.94 14.34
CA GLY A 634 -3.22 4.53 13.97
C GLY A 634 -1.79 4.06 13.79
N TYR A 635 -0.79 4.94 13.88
CA TYR A 635 0.61 4.56 13.71
C TYR A 635 1.23 3.94 14.97
N LEU A 636 2.25 3.11 14.77
CA LEU A 636 2.99 2.45 15.85
C LEU A 636 3.50 3.43 16.91
N TRP A 637 4.04 4.57 16.49
CA TRP A 637 4.50 5.60 17.44
C TRP A 637 3.34 6.27 18.21
N ASN A 638 2.16 6.41 17.60
CA ASN A 638 1.00 6.91 18.32
C ASN A 638 0.58 5.93 19.43
N SER A 639 0.58 4.61 19.14
CA SER A 639 0.31 3.58 20.13
C SER A 639 1.36 3.60 21.26
N ALA A 640 2.65 3.69 20.92
CA ALA A 640 3.73 3.79 21.90
C ALA A 640 3.59 5.05 22.80
N LEU A 641 3.30 6.21 22.22
CA LEU A 641 3.11 7.46 22.96
C LEU A 641 1.90 7.39 23.89
N ARG A 642 0.77 6.81 23.44
CA ARG A 642 -0.40 6.58 24.31
C ARG A 642 -0.10 5.66 25.48
N ALA A 643 0.76 4.68 25.29
CA ALA A 643 1.24 3.78 26.34
C ALA A 643 2.29 4.44 27.26
N GLY A 644 2.66 5.71 27.02
CA GLY A 644 3.67 6.42 27.82
C GLY A 644 5.12 5.99 27.53
N LEU A 645 5.35 5.27 26.42
CA LEU A 645 6.69 4.87 26.00
C LEU A 645 7.44 6.04 25.37
N THR A 646 8.76 6.02 25.50
CA THR A 646 9.63 7.01 24.84
C THR A 646 9.85 6.62 23.39
N VAL A 647 9.75 7.61 22.49
CA VAL A 647 9.94 7.45 21.04
C VAL A 647 11.05 8.37 20.57
N ARG A 648 11.84 7.92 19.59
CA ARG A 648 12.76 8.77 18.84
C ARG A 648 12.75 8.40 17.36
N ASN A 649 12.63 9.40 16.51
CA ASN A 649 12.52 9.26 15.07
C ASN A 649 13.76 9.78 14.34
N TYR A 650 14.27 8.95 13.44
CA TYR A 650 15.37 9.21 12.54
C TYR A 650 14.93 8.90 11.11
N GLY A 651 14.21 9.82 10.49
CA GLY A 651 13.92 9.81 9.06
C GLY A 651 12.57 9.25 8.63
N PHE A 652 11.71 8.73 9.53
CA PHE A 652 10.34 8.38 9.18
C PHE A 652 9.53 9.65 8.99
N PHE A 653 8.65 9.66 7.98
CA PHE A 653 7.75 10.76 7.69
C PHE A 653 8.50 12.11 7.67
N ALA A 654 9.40 12.23 6.71
CA ALA A 654 10.36 13.32 6.60
C ALA A 654 10.17 14.11 5.29
N ASP A 655 10.01 15.41 5.41
CA ASP A 655 9.93 16.35 4.29
C ASP A 655 11.28 17.04 4.07
N LEU A 656 11.85 16.90 2.87
CA LEU A 656 13.11 17.52 2.45
C LEU A 656 12.91 18.80 1.65
N THR A 657 11.68 19.09 1.23
CA THR A 657 11.38 20.24 0.39
C THR A 657 10.92 21.45 1.17
N ARG A 658 10.24 21.21 2.27
CA ARG A 658 9.50 22.14 3.10
C ARG A 658 8.41 22.90 2.35
N TYR A 659 8.71 23.61 1.28
CA TYR A 659 7.74 24.42 0.52
C TYR A 659 8.03 24.48 -0.96
N SER A 660 9.01 23.73 -1.45
CA SER A 660 9.41 23.84 -2.87
C SER A 660 10.03 22.56 -3.40
N THR A 661 9.86 22.36 -4.67
CA THR A 661 10.55 21.37 -5.49
C THR A 661 11.40 22.10 -6.52
N PRO A 662 12.65 21.68 -6.79
CA PRO A 662 13.38 20.61 -6.14
C PRO A 662 13.75 20.92 -4.69
N PRO A 663 14.25 19.94 -3.89
CA PRO A 663 14.65 20.16 -2.51
C PRO A 663 15.68 21.30 -2.40
N LEU A 664 15.36 22.31 -1.61
CA LEU A 664 16.29 23.40 -1.31
C LEU A 664 17.18 23.11 -0.09
N ILE A 665 16.88 22.03 0.62
CA ILE A 665 17.61 21.62 1.81
C ILE A 665 18.94 21.00 1.39
N PRO A 666 20.09 21.58 1.80
CA PRO A 666 21.38 21.15 1.33
C PRO A 666 21.76 19.75 1.81
N VAL A 667 22.52 19.02 1.00
CA VAL A 667 23.13 17.75 1.38
C VAL A 667 24.37 18.02 2.23
N VAL A 668 24.32 17.59 3.49
CA VAL A 668 25.39 17.87 4.48
C VAL A 668 25.75 16.60 5.22
N ARG A 669 27.05 16.25 5.30
CA ARG A 669 27.54 15.04 5.98
C ARG A 669 27.36 15.05 7.49
N ASN A 670 27.56 16.20 8.12
CA ASN A 670 27.49 16.37 9.58
C ASN A 670 26.64 17.60 9.94
N PRO A 671 25.34 17.56 9.70
CA PRO A 671 24.47 18.73 9.83
C PRO A 671 24.39 19.26 11.25
N ALA A 672 24.43 18.41 12.26
CA ALA A 672 24.43 18.82 13.66
C ALA A 672 25.67 19.69 14.04
N SER A 673 26.80 19.48 13.41
CA SER A 673 28.01 20.28 13.68
C SER A 673 27.89 21.73 13.20
N THR A 674 27.04 21.97 12.20
CA THR A 674 26.79 23.31 11.64
C THR A 674 25.46 23.89 12.11
N GLY A 675 24.64 23.11 12.80
CA GLY A 675 23.25 23.44 13.15
C GLY A 675 22.31 23.51 11.95
N THR A 676 22.65 22.82 10.85
CA THR A 676 21.87 22.84 9.61
C THR A 676 20.72 21.84 9.70
N ILE A 677 19.47 22.32 9.70
CA ILE A 677 18.30 21.46 9.58
C ILE A 677 18.27 20.85 8.17
N VAL A 678 18.21 19.53 8.08
CA VAL A 678 18.24 18.78 6.81
C VAL A 678 16.95 18.07 6.48
N MET A 679 15.97 18.10 7.36
CA MET A 679 14.62 17.58 7.14
C MET A 679 13.61 18.21 8.10
N TYR A 680 12.35 18.14 7.76
CA TYR A 680 11.22 18.51 8.62
C TYR A 680 10.28 17.30 8.77
N PRO A 681 9.81 17.01 10.00
CA PRO A 681 8.81 15.96 10.18
C PRO A 681 7.52 16.33 9.45
N SER A 682 6.89 15.35 8.83
CA SER A 682 5.60 15.49 8.14
C SER A 682 4.42 14.92 8.94
N ASN A 683 4.70 14.21 10.02
CA ASN A 683 3.69 13.73 10.96
C ASN A 683 3.71 14.56 12.25
N VAL A 684 2.54 15.08 12.64
CA VAL A 684 2.39 16.00 13.79
C VAL A 684 2.87 15.35 15.09
N ALA A 685 2.55 14.08 15.33
CA ALA A 685 2.92 13.37 16.54
C ALA A 685 4.44 13.14 16.65
N LEU A 686 5.13 12.97 15.54
CA LEU A 686 6.58 12.79 15.50
C LEU A 686 7.36 14.10 15.61
N THR A 687 6.74 15.25 15.40
CA THR A 687 7.42 16.56 15.39
C THR A 687 8.36 16.78 16.60
N PRO A 688 7.95 16.54 17.87
CA PRO A 688 8.84 16.76 19.01
C PRO A 688 9.90 15.66 19.21
N PHE A 689 9.77 14.53 18.52
CA PHE A 689 10.61 13.35 18.71
C PHE A 689 11.58 13.09 17.54
N THR A 690 11.55 13.93 16.51
CA THR A 690 12.34 13.75 15.30
C THR A 690 13.70 14.44 15.40
N ASP A 691 14.76 13.74 15.00
CA ASP A 691 16.07 14.34 14.77
C ASP A 691 16.08 15.04 13.40
N GLN A 692 16.07 16.37 13.41
CA GLN A 692 16.08 17.19 12.19
C GLN A 692 17.45 17.27 11.51
N TYR A 693 18.47 16.65 12.09
CA TYR A 693 19.79 16.50 11.49
C TYR A 693 19.97 15.16 10.77
N PHE A 694 19.02 14.25 10.94
CA PHE A 694 18.96 12.97 10.22
C PHE A 694 18.16 13.16 8.93
N ARG A 695 18.80 13.00 7.78
CA ARG A 695 18.16 13.23 6.49
C ARG A 695 17.24 12.07 6.11
N GLY A 696 16.02 12.38 5.68
CA GLY A 696 15.05 11.41 5.19
C GLY A 696 15.43 10.79 3.84
N PHE A 697 14.45 10.49 2.98
CA PHE A 697 14.68 9.89 1.67
C PHE A 697 15.50 10.81 0.75
N ASP A 698 16.72 10.41 0.43
CA ASP A 698 17.59 11.12 -0.52
C ASP A 698 18.74 10.22 -0.97
N ASN A 699 18.70 9.79 -2.22
CA ASN A 699 19.74 8.98 -2.86
C ASN A 699 21.08 9.69 -3.02
N THR A 700 21.19 10.98 -2.74
CA THR A 700 22.44 11.72 -2.85
C THR A 700 23.32 11.60 -1.62
N LEU A 701 22.75 11.25 -0.45
CA LEU A 701 23.46 11.12 0.81
C LEU A 701 23.62 9.65 1.20
N PRO A 702 24.86 9.14 1.38
CA PRO A 702 25.10 7.80 1.90
C PRO A 702 24.50 7.54 3.28
N ASP A 703 24.01 6.33 3.51
CA ASP A 703 23.48 5.86 4.80
C ASP A 703 24.55 5.80 5.88
N PHE A 704 25.81 5.72 5.50
CA PHE A 704 26.93 5.90 6.42
C PHE A 704 26.82 7.22 7.21
N TRP A 705 26.39 8.30 6.57
CA TRP A 705 26.24 9.60 7.25
C TRP A 705 24.95 9.66 8.09
N ARG A 706 23.91 8.94 7.67
CA ARG A 706 22.69 8.75 8.49
C ARG A 706 23.02 7.96 9.76
N TYR A 707 23.76 6.86 9.63
CA TYR A 707 24.29 6.14 10.79
C TYR A 707 25.16 7.04 11.69
N SER A 708 26.05 7.84 11.09
CA SER A 708 26.93 8.73 11.87
C SER A 708 26.14 9.75 12.68
N GLU A 709 25.04 10.27 12.17
CA GLU A 709 24.16 11.18 12.92
C GLU A 709 23.45 10.46 14.07
N TRP A 710 22.89 9.27 13.80
CA TRP A 710 22.30 8.43 14.83
C TRP A 710 23.32 8.08 15.93
N GLU A 711 24.52 7.68 15.56
CA GLU A 711 25.62 7.36 16.50
C GLU A 711 26.01 8.57 17.32
N ARG A 712 26.11 9.74 16.72
CA ARG A 712 26.42 11.01 17.41
C ARG A 712 25.41 11.27 18.54
N GLU A 713 24.13 11.13 18.26
CA GLU A 713 23.08 11.33 19.27
C GLU A 713 23.08 10.22 20.32
N PHE A 714 23.23 8.96 19.90
CA PHE A 714 23.36 7.82 20.81
C PHE A 714 24.52 8.05 21.79
N ASP A 715 25.70 8.40 21.33
CA ASP A 715 26.87 8.66 22.17
C ASP A 715 26.70 9.91 23.06
N ALA A 716 25.98 10.91 22.58
CA ALA A 716 25.67 12.10 23.38
C ALA A 716 24.72 11.75 24.54
N ASN A 717 23.74 10.92 24.30
CA ASN A 717 22.81 10.43 25.32
C ASN A 717 23.52 9.55 26.36
N GLU A 718 24.45 8.68 25.92
CA GLU A 718 25.28 7.88 26.82
C GLU A 718 26.20 8.76 27.69
N ARG A 719 26.76 9.82 27.16
CA ARG A 719 27.57 10.79 27.93
C ARG A 719 26.76 11.59 28.93
N ARG A 720 25.52 11.97 28.58
CA ARG A 720 24.61 12.70 29.48
C ARG A 720 24.02 11.87 30.59
N ALA A 721 23.96 10.56 30.41
CA ALA A 721 23.59 9.63 31.49
C ALA A 721 24.67 9.52 32.60
N ARG A 722 25.83 10.17 32.41
CA ARG A 722 26.89 10.24 33.41
C ARG A 722 26.71 11.51 34.26
N PRO A 723 26.71 11.45 35.59
CA PRO A 723 26.45 12.58 36.51
C PRO A 723 27.44 13.73 36.43
N ASP A 724 28.56 13.56 35.75
CA ASP A 724 29.72 14.45 35.71
C ASP A 724 29.71 15.43 34.52
N VAL A 725 28.73 15.41 33.65
CA VAL A 725 28.65 16.30 32.49
C VAL A 725 27.36 17.12 32.54
N GLY A 726 27.43 18.34 33.11
CA GLY A 726 26.25 19.21 33.22
C GLY A 726 25.68 19.68 31.86
N GLY A 727 24.44 19.36 31.61
CA GLY A 727 23.61 19.78 30.45
C GLY A 727 22.14 19.54 30.71
N PRO A 728 21.20 20.13 29.92
CA PRO A 728 19.77 19.89 30.09
C PRO A 728 19.46 18.41 29.85
N ALA A 729 18.58 17.86 30.69
CA ALA A 729 18.19 16.47 30.69
C ALA A 729 17.50 16.08 29.36
N LEU A 730 18.21 15.42 28.47
CA LEU A 730 17.60 14.48 27.53
C LEU A 730 17.31 13.16 28.25
N PRO A 731 16.37 12.34 27.80
CA PRO A 731 16.17 11.05 28.44
C PRO A 731 17.50 10.28 28.50
N PRO A 732 17.92 9.82 29.69
CA PRO A 732 19.27 9.28 29.90
C PRO A 732 19.45 7.85 29.38
N THR A 733 18.50 7.32 28.61
CA THR A 733 18.46 5.94 28.15
C THR A 733 18.07 5.86 26.68
N LEU A 734 18.42 4.76 26.01
CA LEU A 734 17.88 4.44 24.69
C LEU A 734 16.34 4.49 24.77
N PRO A 735 15.61 5.12 23.83
CA PRO A 735 14.17 5.13 23.82
C PRO A 735 13.58 3.71 23.78
N ALA A 736 12.33 3.57 24.25
CA ALA A 736 11.62 2.30 24.16
C ALA A 736 11.37 1.92 22.69
N LEU A 737 11.06 2.90 21.84
CA LEU A 737 10.92 2.73 20.40
C LEU A 737 11.81 3.75 19.66
N THR A 738 12.71 3.24 18.84
CA THR A 738 13.57 4.02 17.94
C THR A 738 13.24 3.66 16.51
N LEU A 739 12.88 4.64 15.70
CA LEU A 739 12.51 4.51 14.29
C LEU A 739 13.69 5.02 13.45
N VAL A 740 14.20 4.20 12.52
CA VAL A 740 15.38 4.56 11.69
C VAL A 740 15.10 4.21 10.23
N ARG A 741 15.23 5.18 9.32
CA ARG A 741 15.17 4.96 7.88
C ARG A 741 16.59 4.87 7.30
N PHE A 742 16.93 3.71 6.74
CA PHE A 742 18.10 3.55 5.88
C PHE A 742 17.59 3.21 4.48
N MET A 743 17.86 4.08 3.50
CA MET A 743 17.15 4.06 2.23
C MET A 743 18.07 3.97 1.01
N HIS A 744 19.38 3.89 1.20
CA HIS A 744 20.33 4.00 0.09
C HIS A 744 20.33 2.76 -0.83
N ASP A 745 19.67 1.68 -0.42
CA ASP A 745 19.41 0.50 -1.25
C ASP A 745 18.31 0.71 -2.31
N HIS A 746 17.48 1.76 -2.20
CA HIS A 746 16.59 2.20 -3.27
C HIS A 746 17.37 2.49 -4.56
N THR A 747 18.58 3.02 -4.42
CA THR A 747 19.49 3.43 -5.50
C THR A 747 18.95 4.56 -6.39
N GLY A 748 19.82 5.39 -6.90
CA GLY A 748 19.42 6.51 -7.76
C GLY A 748 20.41 7.69 -7.71
N ASN A 749 20.13 8.76 -8.45
CA ASN A 749 20.92 10.00 -8.42
C ASN A 749 22.43 9.82 -8.65
N PHE A 750 22.80 8.90 -9.53
CA PHE A 750 24.18 8.41 -9.72
C PHE A 750 25.20 9.48 -10.10
N ASP A 751 24.78 10.59 -10.69
CA ASP A 751 25.63 11.70 -11.12
C ASP A 751 25.87 12.75 -10.02
N VAL A 752 25.03 12.78 -8.99
CA VAL A 752 25.06 13.79 -7.92
C VAL A 752 25.30 13.22 -6.52
N ALA A 753 25.21 11.89 -6.35
CA ALA A 753 25.48 11.24 -5.09
C ALA A 753 26.94 11.50 -4.62
N ILE A 754 27.07 11.89 -3.34
CA ILE A 754 28.34 12.34 -2.78
C ILE A 754 29.25 11.17 -2.37
N ASP A 755 30.51 11.50 -2.09
CA ASP A 755 31.55 10.58 -1.58
C ASP A 755 31.89 9.39 -2.49
N GLY A 756 31.44 9.43 -3.76
CA GLY A 756 31.65 8.34 -4.71
C GLY A 756 30.79 7.10 -4.41
N VAL A 757 29.77 7.20 -3.56
CA VAL A 757 28.77 6.17 -3.34
C VAL A 757 27.66 6.42 -4.37
N ASN A 758 27.94 6.10 -5.62
CA ASN A 758 27.19 6.60 -6.77
C ASN A 758 26.95 5.56 -7.87
N THR A 759 26.94 4.30 -7.48
CA THR A 759 26.50 3.18 -8.33
C THR A 759 25.59 2.26 -7.50
N PRO A 760 24.70 1.49 -8.12
CA PRO A 760 23.77 0.63 -7.38
C PRO A 760 24.45 -0.31 -6.38
N ASP A 761 25.53 -0.97 -6.78
CA ASP A 761 26.29 -1.87 -5.91
C ASP A 761 26.98 -1.15 -4.74
N LEU A 762 27.43 0.09 -4.94
CA LEU A 762 27.99 0.90 -3.86
C LEU A 762 26.91 1.42 -2.90
N MET A 763 25.76 1.81 -3.41
CA MET A 763 24.64 2.31 -2.60
C MET A 763 24.06 1.19 -1.71
N VAL A 764 23.81 0.01 -2.27
CA VAL A 764 23.36 -1.15 -1.50
C VAL A 764 24.43 -1.62 -0.50
N ALA A 765 25.70 -1.55 -0.88
CA ALA A 765 26.80 -1.87 0.05
C ALA A 765 26.93 -0.86 1.22
N ASP A 766 26.63 0.40 0.97
CA ASP A 766 26.62 1.45 1.99
C ASP A 766 25.43 1.26 2.96
N ASN A 767 24.24 0.97 2.45
CA ASN A 767 23.07 0.60 3.26
C ASN A 767 23.36 -0.62 4.15
N ASP A 768 23.84 -1.72 3.58
CA ASP A 768 24.26 -2.92 4.32
C ASP A 768 25.24 -2.59 5.45
N TYR A 769 26.20 -1.72 5.16
CA TYR A 769 27.22 -1.34 6.15
C TYR A 769 26.64 -0.47 7.26
N ALA A 770 25.76 0.48 6.95
CA ALA A 770 25.10 1.33 7.94
C ALA A 770 24.24 0.50 8.91
N VAL A 771 23.45 -0.45 8.39
CA VAL A 771 22.69 -1.43 9.20
C VAL A 771 23.65 -2.21 10.09
N GLY A 772 24.72 -2.76 9.52
CA GLY A 772 25.73 -3.52 10.28
C GLY A 772 26.39 -2.70 11.40
N LEU A 773 26.73 -1.44 11.15
CA LEU A 773 27.32 -0.53 12.14
C LEU A 773 26.37 -0.24 13.30
N LEU A 774 25.09 0.00 13.04
CA LEU A 774 24.08 0.22 14.08
C LEU A 774 23.96 -1.03 14.98
N ILE A 775 23.86 -2.20 14.38
CA ILE A 775 23.74 -3.47 15.12
C ILE A 775 25.03 -3.73 15.94
N GLN A 776 26.20 -3.48 15.37
CA GLN A 776 27.47 -3.57 16.10
C GLN A 776 27.52 -2.61 17.30
N LYS A 777 27.03 -1.39 17.13
CA LYS A 777 27.00 -0.38 18.19
C LYS A 777 26.15 -0.85 19.37
N ILE A 778 24.97 -1.38 19.11
CA ILE A 778 24.10 -1.94 20.15
C ILE A 778 24.71 -3.20 20.78
N ALA A 779 25.25 -4.13 19.98
CA ALA A 779 25.89 -5.33 20.46
C ALA A 779 27.03 -5.06 21.46
N ASN A 780 27.74 -3.95 21.27
CA ASN A 780 28.86 -3.51 22.14
C ASN A 780 28.43 -2.53 23.24
N SER A 781 27.14 -2.28 23.41
CA SER A 781 26.60 -1.36 24.40
C SER A 781 26.05 -2.10 25.64
N LYS A 782 25.73 -1.34 26.67
CA LYS A 782 25.00 -1.85 27.83
C LYS A 782 23.59 -2.35 27.51
N TYR A 783 23.07 -2.00 26.35
CA TYR A 783 21.72 -2.35 25.90
C TYR A 783 21.66 -3.67 25.13
N ALA A 784 22.79 -4.34 24.90
CA ALA A 784 22.84 -5.58 24.12
C ALA A 784 21.86 -6.66 24.57
N ASN A 785 21.64 -6.79 25.90
CA ASN A 785 20.81 -7.87 26.46
C ASN A 785 19.30 -7.53 26.55
N ASN A 786 18.92 -6.28 26.33
CA ASN A 786 17.51 -5.81 26.48
C ASN A 786 17.01 -5.01 25.30
N THR A 787 17.68 -5.10 24.16
CA THR A 787 17.27 -4.49 22.89
C THR A 787 17.00 -5.56 21.84
N LEU A 788 15.92 -5.38 21.09
CA LEU A 788 15.69 -6.06 19.81
C LEU A 788 15.80 -5.05 18.68
N ILE A 789 16.44 -5.46 17.59
CA ILE A 789 16.58 -4.68 16.37
C ILE A 789 15.82 -5.41 15.28
N PHE A 790 14.83 -4.76 14.72
CA PHE A 790 13.94 -5.23 13.66
C PHE A 790 14.28 -4.49 12.37
N VAL A 791 14.45 -5.20 11.27
CA VAL A 791 14.83 -4.63 9.96
C VAL A 791 13.98 -5.26 8.87
N ILE A 792 13.24 -4.43 8.11
CA ILE A 792 12.48 -4.86 6.92
C ILE A 792 12.64 -3.85 5.79
N GLU A 793 12.21 -4.21 4.61
CA GLU A 793 11.91 -3.28 3.52
C GLU A 793 10.50 -2.68 3.74
N ASP A 794 10.19 -1.53 3.13
CA ASP A 794 8.83 -0.98 3.12
C ASP A 794 7.94 -1.74 2.13
N ASP A 795 8.49 -2.15 1.03
CA ASP A 795 7.91 -3.03 0.02
C ASP A 795 9.01 -3.76 -0.77
N ALA A 796 8.62 -4.79 -1.51
CA ALA A 796 9.53 -5.53 -2.39
C ALA A 796 9.53 -5.01 -3.84
N GLN A 797 8.70 -4.07 -4.15
CA GLN A 797 8.33 -3.39 -5.41
C GLN A 797 9.09 -3.84 -6.66
N ASP A 798 10.42 -3.80 -6.59
CA ASP A 798 11.35 -3.91 -7.70
C ASP A 798 12.23 -5.14 -7.61
N GLY A 799 12.06 -6.07 -8.50
CA GLY A 799 13.04 -7.10 -8.73
C GLY A 799 12.52 -8.51 -8.74
N GLY A 800 13.37 -9.41 -9.24
CA GLY A 800 13.03 -10.81 -9.37
C GLY A 800 13.07 -11.55 -8.05
N ASP A 801 12.04 -12.33 -7.81
CA ASP A 801 12.00 -13.35 -6.78
C ASP A 801 11.37 -14.62 -7.36
N HIS A 802 11.89 -15.82 -7.00
CA HIS A 802 11.42 -17.07 -7.59
C HIS A 802 10.19 -17.64 -6.88
N VAL A 803 9.75 -17.04 -5.77
CA VAL A 803 8.60 -17.49 -4.98
C VAL A 803 7.42 -16.57 -5.20
N ASP A 804 7.59 -15.28 -4.90
CA ASP A 804 6.55 -14.26 -5.05
C ASP A 804 7.19 -12.87 -5.16
N SER A 805 6.58 -11.96 -5.90
CA SER A 805 7.07 -10.58 -6.08
C SER A 805 7.08 -9.77 -4.78
N HIS A 806 6.28 -10.16 -3.79
CA HIS A 806 6.24 -9.54 -2.47
C HIS A 806 7.23 -10.16 -1.49
N ARG A 807 7.93 -11.25 -1.86
CA ARG A 807 8.87 -11.88 -0.94
C ARG A 807 10.12 -11.02 -0.77
N SER A 808 10.37 -10.63 0.48
CA SER A 808 11.39 -9.65 0.83
C SER A 808 12.27 -10.10 1.98
N THR A 809 13.18 -9.22 2.40
CA THR A 809 14.12 -9.48 3.49
C THR A 809 13.58 -9.00 4.82
N ALA A 810 13.68 -9.83 5.85
CA ALA A 810 13.39 -9.44 7.21
C ALA A 810 14.45 -10.00 8.17
N PHE A 811 14.90 -9.16 9.10
CA PHE A 811 15.91 -9.54 10.07
C PHE A 811 15.51 -9.10 11.47
N VAL A 812 15.79 -9.96 12.44
CA VAL A 812 15.66 -9.62 13.87
C VAL A 812 16.95 -10.01 14.59
N ALA A 813 17.53 -9.05 15.33
CA ALA A 813 18.75 -9.27 16.07
C ALA A 813 18.59 -8.91 17.56
N GLY A 814 19.23 -9.68 18.44
CA GLY A 814 19.22 -9.42 19.88
C GLY A 814 19.33 -10.69 20.71
N ALA A 815 19.43 -10.51 22.03
CA ALA A 815 19.72 -11.61 22.95
C ALA A 815 18.63 -12.71 23.00
N TYR A 816 17.38 -12.37 22.69
CA TYR A 816 16.25 -13.29 22.71
C TYR A 816 15.97 -13.96 21.38
N VAL A 817 16.68 -13.58 20.31
CA VAL A 817 16.51 -14.16 18.97
C VAL A 817 17.26 -15.50 18.90
N LYS A 818 16.64 -16.50 18.28
CA LYS A 818 17.30 -17.78 17.96
C LYS A 818 18.55 -17.53 17.12
N GLN A 819 19.61 -18.28 17.38
CA GLN A 819 20.87 -18.16 16.66
C GLN A 819 21.05 -19.31 15.68
N GLY A 820 21.41 -18.97 14.42
CA GLY A 820 21.65 -19.94 13.35
C GLY A 820 20.42 -20.77 12.97
N ALA A 821 19.22 -20.22 13.12
CA ALA A 821 17.97 -20.91 12.85
C ALA A 821 17.42 -20.55 11.46
N LEU A 822 16.76 -21.50 10.82
CA LEU A 822 15.94 -21.28 9.64
C LEU A 822 14.47 -21.37 10.06
N VAL A 823 13.69 -20.35 9.76
CA VAL A 823 12.25 -20.29 9.97
C VAL A 823 11.58 -19.97 8.64
N SER A 824 10.83 -20.95 8.13
CA SER A 824 10.09 -20.88 6.86
C SER A 824 8.58 -20.70 7.08
N THR A 825 8.17 -20.35 8.29
CA THR A 825 6.78 -19.95 8.57
C THR A 825 6.44 -18.77 7.70
N PRO A 826 5.29 -18.77 6.98
CA PRO A 826 4.89 -17.64 6.17
C PRO A 826 4.51 -16.47 7.07
N TYR A 827 5.38 -15.50 7.13
CA TYR A 827 5.17 -14.24 7.84
C TYR A 827 5.12 -13.08 6.86
N ASN A 828 4.48 -12.00 7.27
CA ASN A 828 4.39 -10.77 6.51
C ASN A 828 4.62 -9.53 7.41
N THR A 829 4.58 -8.35 6.81
CA THR A 829 4.75 -7.07 7.50
C THR A 829 3.80 -6.93 8.70
N ILE A 830 2.56 -7.43 8.60
CA ILE A 830 1.57 -7.33 9.68
C ILE A 830 1.98 -8.19 10.88
N ASN A 831 2.47 -9.42 10.64
CA ASN A 831 3.01 -10.28 11.71
C ASN A 831 4.23 -9.63 12.39
N PHE A 832 5.05 -8.94 11.60
CA PHE A 832 6.25 -8.26 12.08
C PHE A 832 5.88 -7.10 13.02
N LEU A 833 4.93 -6.25 12.62
CA LEU A 833 4.40 -5.18 13.48
C LEU A 833 3.73 -5.75 14.74
N ARG A 834 2.90 -6.79 14.59
CA ARG A 834 2.29 -7.46 15.73
C ARG A 834 3.33 -7.95 16.73
N THR A 835 4.46 -8.43 16.23
CA THR A 835 5.59 -8.86 17.09
C THR A 835 6.19 -7.68 17.85
N ILE A 836 6.39 -6.53 17.20
CA ILE A 836 6.90 -5.31 17.85
C ILE A 836 5.93 -4.84 18.94
N GLU A 837 4.63 -4.84 18.66
CA GLU A 837 3.59 -4.48 19.62
C GLU A 837 3.65 -5.40 20.86
N GLU A 838 3.69 -6.71 20.65
CA GLU A 838 3.77 -7.68 21.76
C GLU A 838 5.04 -7.49 22.61
N VAL A 839 6.18 -7.24 21.97
CA VAL A 839 7.45 -6.96 22.66
C VAL A 839 7.36 -5.69 23.51
N LEU A 840 6.75 -4.64 22.98
CA LEU A 840 6.58 -3.36 23.68
C LEU A 840 5.38 -3.34 24.65
N GLY A 841 4.54 -4.38 24.63
CA GLY A 841 3.33 -4.45 25.45
C GLY A 841 2.22 -3.52 24.97
N LEU A 842 2.19 -3.22 23.68
CA LEU A 842 1.17 -2.39 23.03
C LEU A 842 -0.04 -3.22 22.62
N PRO A 843 -1.25 -2.65 22.65
CA PRO A 843 -2.40 -3.25 21.99
C PRO A 843 -2.25 -3.17 20.46
N PRO A 844 -2.97 -4.01 19.70
CA PRO A 844 -3.08 -3.86 18.26
C PRO A 844 -3.57 -2.46 17.86
N MET A 845 -3.10 -1.98 16.72
CA MET A 845 -3.50 -0.69 16.15
C MET A 845 -4.85 -0.78 15.43
N ASN A 846 -5.09 -1.88 14.74
CA ASN A 846 -6.30 -2.09 13.94
C ASN A 846 -6.68 -3.58 13.85
N LEU A 847 -7.61 -3.91 12.95
CA LEU A 847 -8.13 -5.27 12.82
C LEU A 847 -7.09 -6.22 12.21
N ASN A 848 -6.23 -5.76 11.32
CA ASN A 848 -5.27 -6.61 10.61
C ASN A 848 -4.23 -7.19 11.58
N ASP A 849 -3.59 -6.34 12.37
CA ASP A 849 -2.60 -6.76 13.36
C ASP A 849 -3.24 -7.48 14.56
N ALA A 850 -4.50 -7.12 14.91
CA ALA A 850 -5.26 -7.83 15.94
C ALA A 850 -5.57 -9.29 15.55
N LEU A 851 -5.67 -9.59 14.26
CA LEU A 851 -5.88 -10.93 13.72
C LEU A 851 -4.58 -11.67 13.42
N ALA A 852 -3.47 -10.97 13.32
CA ALA A 852 -2.18 -11.53 13.01
C ALA A 852 -1.53 -12.21 14.24
N ALA A 853 -0.83 -13.30 14.01
CA ALA A 853 -0.02 -13.92 15.05
C ALA A 853 1.37 -13.25 15.14
N PRO A 854 1.94 -13.05 16.34
CA PRO A 854 3.32 -12.62 16.46
C PRO A 854 4.28 -13.74 16.01
N MET A 855 5.49 -13.38 15.63
CA MET A 855 6.53 -14.29 15.15
C MET A 855 7.24 -15.00 16.32
N ALA A 856 6.47 -15.69 17.17
CA ALA A 856 6.99 -16.28 18.41
C ALA A 856 8.06 -17.34 18.18
N ASP A 857 8.01 -18.06 17.05
CA ASP A 857 8.94 -19.15 16.73
C ASP A 857 10.35 -18.67 16.35
N ILE A 858 10.59 -17.36 16.23
CA ILE A 858 11.95 -16.82 16.05
C ILE A 858 12.68 -16.57 17.37
N PHE A 859 12.00 -16.64 18.51
CA PHE A 859 12.53 -16.27 19.82
C PHE A 859 12.82 -17.46 20.73
N THR A 860 13.62 -17.15 21.76
CA THR A 860 13.88 -18.00 22.91
C THR A 860 13.37 -17.34 24.19
N THR A 861 13.02 -18.15 25.22
CA THR A 861 12.54 -17.64 26.51
C THR A 861 13.65 -17.12 27.42
N THR A 862 14.91 -17.37 27.09
CA THR A 862 16.08 -16.94 27.84
C THR A 862 17.08 -16.24 26.95
N PRO A 863 17.68 -15.14 27.40
CA PRO A 863 18.62 -14.39 26.58
C PRO A 863 19.91 -15.20 26.33
N SER A 864 20.39 -15.14 25.11
CA SER A 864 21.69 -15.70 24.70
C SER A 864 22.73 -14.59 24.59
N VAL A 865 23.98 -14.93 24.89
CA VAL A 865 25.09 -14.01 24.57
C VAL A 865 25.21 -13.91 23.05
N TRP A 866 25.28 -12.71 22.57
CA TRP A 866 25.44 -12.43 21.15
C TRP A 866 26.47 -11.34 20.89
N SER A 867 27.00 -11.30 19.70
CA SER A 867 27.93 -10.28 19.25
C SER A 867 27.73 -10.07 17.75
N PHE A 868 28.03 -8.90 17.28
CA PHE A 868 28.04 -8.59 15.87
C PHE A 868 29.23 -7.70 15.55
N THR A 869 29.85 -7.93 14.41
CA THR A 869 30.95 -7.12 13.90
C THR A 869 30.62 -6.73 12.47
N ALA A 870 30.41 -5.46 12.23
CA ALA A 870 30.17 -4.93 10.91
C ALA A 870 31.41 -5.10 10.02
N ALA A 871 31.17 -5.53 8.80
CA ALA A 871 32.19 -5.68 7.79
C ALA A 871 31.83 -4.83 6.57
N PRO A 872 32.63 -3.82 6.21
CA PRO A 872 32.36 -3.08 4.99
C PRO A 872 32.53 -4.00 3.78
N SER A 873 31.62 -3.89 2.82
CA SER A 873 31.82 -4.52 1.51
C SER A 873 33.16 -4.04 0.94
N PRO A 874 33.95 -4.94 0.29
CA PRO A 874 35.19 -4.54 -0.36
C PRO A 874 35.01 -3.43 -1.42
N LEU A 875 33.82 -3.27 -1.95
CA LEU A 875 33.45 -2.23 -2.92
C LEU A 875 33.58 -0.82 -2.31
N LEU A 876 33.22 -0.65 -1.04
CA LEU A 876 33.25 0.66 -0.37
C LEU A 876 34.65 1.27 -0.26
N TYR A 877 35.72 0.49 -0.39
CA TYR A 877 37.08 1.04 -0.43
C TYR A 877 37.41 1.86 -1.70
N TYR A 878 36.50 1.87 -2.68
CA TYR A 878 36.56 2.78 -3.84
C TYR A 878 35.89 4.14 -3.60
N THR A 879 35.22 4.28 -2.49
CA THR A 879 34.52 5.51 -2.11
C THR A 879 35.39 6.44 -1.31
N GLN A 880 34.90 7.64 -1.00
CA GLN A 880 35.54 8.61 -0.11
C GLN A 880 34.99 8.53 1.32
N LEU A 881 34.19 7.49 1.63
CA LEU A 881 33.71 7.27 2.98
C LEU A 881 34.89 7.04 3.95
N PRO A 882 34.85 7.56 5.18
CA PRO A 882 35.94 7.44 6.15
C PRO A 882 35.93 6.03 6.80
N ILE A 883 35.83 4.99 6.00
CA ILE A 883 35.99 3.60 6.40
C ILE A 883 37.51 3.31 6.47
N GLY A 884 37.97 2.66 7.52
CA GLY A 884 39.39 2.37 7.70
C GLY A 884 40.02 1.62 6.52
N PRO A 885 41.35 1.55 6.43
CA PRO A 885 42.01 0.84 5.33
C PRO A 885 41.68 -0.64 5.31
N PRO A 886 41.70 -1.28 4.13
CA PRO A 886 41.42 -2.70 4.02
C PRO A 886 42.39 -3.53 4.90
N LYS A 887 41.80 -4.50 5.65
CA LYS A 887 42.60 -5.36 6.57
C LYS A 887 43.61 -6.27 5.86
N ARG A 888 43.62 -6.35 4.54
CA ARG A 888 44.54 -7.16 3.74
C ARG A 888 45.32 -6.22 2.77
N VAL A 889 46.59 -6.07 3.00
CA VAL A 889 47.51 -5.39 2.10
C VAL A 889 47.82 -6.33 0.91
N GLY A 890 47.51 -5.91 -0.31
CA GLY A 890 47.93 -6.60 -1.54
C GLY A 890 46.87 -7.22 -2.45
N MET A 891 45.58 -7.19 -2.10
CA MET A 891 44.53 -7.49 -3.06
C MET A 891 43.86 -6.17 -3.51
N ALA A 892 43.78 -5.98 -4.84
CA ALA A 892 42.92 -4.92 -5.39
C ALA A 892 41.48 -5.19 -4.95
N ALA A 893 40.81 -4.21 -4.37
CA ALA A 893 39.39 -4.35 -4.07
C ALA A 893 38.60 -4.59 -5.36
N PRO A 894 37.51 -5.37 -5.34
CA PRO A 894 36.66 -5.53 -6.50
C PRO A 894 36.08 -4.15 -6.86
N LYS A 895 36.07 -3.84 -8.14
CA LYS A 895 35.51 -2.58 -8.65
C LYS A 895 33.98 -2.72 -8.78
N PRO A 896 33.25 -1.59 -8.69
CA PRO A 896 31.84 -1.55 -9.12
C PRO A 896 31.67 -2.11 -10.53
N ALA A 897 30.50 -2.68 -10.80
CA ALA A 897 30.20 -3.27 -12.11
C ALA A 897 30.36 -2.27 -13.25
N HIS A 898 29.95 -1.03 -13.02
CA HIS A 898 30.12 0.13 -13.88
C HIS A 898 30.40 1.38 -13.07
N ASP A 899 30.90 2.43 -13.71
CA ASP A 899 31.11 3.74 -13.08
C ASP A 899 29.80 4.57 -13.08
N ALA A 900 29.77 5.62 -12.28
CA ALA A 900 28.64 6.54 -12.19
C ALA A 900 28.23 7.16 -13.53
N LYS A 901 29.19 7.38 -14.44
CA LYS A 901 28.90 7.92 -15.79
C LYS A 901 28.09 6.94 -16.65
N TYR A 902 28.36 5.65 -16.50
CA TYR A 902 27.56 4.63 -17.15
C TYR A 902 26.12 4.72 -16.63
N TRP A 903 25.93 4.69 -15.31
CA TRP A 903 24.60 4.69 -14.69
C TRP A 903 23.84 5.96 -15.02
N ALA A 904 24.42 7.15 -14.85
CA ALA A 904 23.81 8.44 -15.22
C ALA A 904 23.39 8.49 -16.71
N ARG A 905 24.15 7.82 -17.59
CA ARG A 905 23.82 7.76 -19.02
C ARG A 905 22.62 6.85 -19.29
N VAL A 906 22.60 5.65 -18.70
CA VAL A 906 21.54 4.66 -18.98
C VAL A 906 20.23 5.00 -18.28
N THR A 907 20.28 5.77 -17.20
CA THR A 907 19.09 6.26 -16.45
C THR A 907 18.73 7.71 -16.81
N LYS A 908 19.31 8.24 -17.89
CA LYS A 908 19.05 9.63 -18.28
C LYS A 908 17.58 9.88 -18.55
N GLY A 909 17.00 10.83 -17.83
CA GLY A 909 15.59 11.20 -17.94
C GLY A 909 14.68 10.51 -16.93
N MET A 910 15.20 9.61 -16.11
CA MET A 910 14.52 9.07 -14.95
C MET A 910 14.57 10.09 -13.80
N ASP A 911 13.49 10.20 -13.04
CA ASP A 911 13.37 11.14 -11.92
C ASP A 911 13.60 10.39 -10.60
N PHE A 912 14.76 10.58 -10.00
CA PHE A 912 15.12 10.01 -8.69
C PHE A 912 15.02 11.03 -7.55
N THR A 913 14.30 12.12 -7.72
CA THR A 913 14.20 13.19 -6.71
C THR A 913 13.29 12.86 -5.54
N ASP A 914 12.32 12.01 -5.79
CA ASP A 914 11.45 11.43 -4.75
C ASP A 914 11.42 9.91 -4.90
N ALA A 915 10.91 9.22 -3.89
CA ALA A 915 10.59 7.80 -3.99
C ALA A 915 9.63 7.56 -5.17
N ASP A 916 9.83 6.47 -5.88
CA ASP A 916 8.90 5.88 -6.83
C ASP A 916 8.44 6.72 -8.03
N ARG A 917 9.21 7.73 -8.41
CA ARG A 917 8.98 8.49 -9.66
C ARG A 917 9.61 7.83 -10.90
N VAL A 918 10.33 6.76 -10.70
CA VAL A 918 10.96 5.99 -11.79
C VAL A 918 10.04 4.83 -12.15
N ASP A 919 9.96 4.53 -13.43
CA ASP A 919 9.34 3.29 -13.88
C ASP A 919 10.16 2.09 -13.40
N GLY A 920 9.62 1.33 -12.45
CA GLY A 920 10.32 0.23 -11.82
C GLY A 920 10.70 -0.88 -12.80
N GLU A 921 9.85 -1.23 -13.77
CA GLU A 921 10.17 -2.26 -14.75
C GLU A 921 11.33 -1.85 -15.66
N ASP A 922 11.30 -0.62 -16.17
CA ASP A 922 12.40 -0.10 -17.00
C ASP A 922 13.70 -0.05 -16.20
N PHE A 923 13.64 0.38 -14.95
CA PHE A 923 14.80 0.45 -14.08
C PHE A 923 15.35 -0.93 -13.74
N ASN A 924 14.50 -1.91 -13.47
CA ASN A 924 14.91 -3.31 -13.24
C ASN A 924 15.70 -3.90 -14.41
N ARG A 925 15.25 -3.67 -15.63
CA ARG A 925 15.96 -4.14 -16.83
C ARG A 925 17.30 -3.45 -17.00
N ILE A 926 17.38 -2.16 -16.74
CA ILE A 926 18.63 -1.39 -16.74
C ILE A 926 19.56 -1.91 -15.64
N LEU A 927 19.04 -2.10 -14.43
CA LEU A 927 19.77 -2.62 -13.29
C LEU A 927 20.33 -4.03 -13.58
N TRP A 928 19.47 -4.91 -14.06
CA TRP A 928 19.89 -6.28 -14.44
C TRP A 928 20.99 -6.26 -15.49
N LYS A 929 20.82 -5.50 -16.58
CA LYS A 929 21.82 -5.40 -17.63
C LYS A 929 23.14 -4.83 -17.11
N GLY A 930 23.08 -3.82 -16.26
CA GLY A 930 24.27 -3.21 -15.68
C GLY A 930 24.98 -4.12 -14.69
N MET A 931 24.24 -4.83 -13.85
CA MET A 931 24.82 -5.67 -12.79
C MET A 931 25.17 -7.08 -13.26
N MET A 932 24.33 -7.70 -14.08
CA MET A 932 24.44 -9.09 -14.50
C MET A 932 25.05 -9.23 -15.91
N GLY A 933 25.29 -8.13 -16.62
CA GLY A 933 25.96 -8.09 -17.92
C GLY A 933 25.12 -8.71 -19.02
N ASP A 934 25.67 -9.71 -19.72
CA ASP A 934 25.02 -10.38 -20.84
C ASP A 934 24.16 -11.59 -20.42
N LYS A 935 23.98 -11.80 -19.12
CA LYS A 935 23.01 -12.80 -18.68
C LYS A 935 21.61 -12.38 -19.15
N PRO A 936 20.84 -13.32 -19.72
CA PRO A 936 19.46 -12.99 -20.10
C PRO A 936 18.69 -12.52 -18.86
N TYR A 937 17.77 -11.61 -19.08
CA TYR A 937 16.83 -11.23 -18.04
C TYR A 937 16.06 -12.50 -17.62
N PRO A 938 15.87 -12.76 -16.31
CA PRO A 938 15.41 -14.05 -15.86
C PRO A 938 14.07 -14.48 -16.45
N ALA A 939 13.98 -15.75 -16.83
CA ALA A 939 12.74 -16.42 -17.19
C ALA A 939 12.10 -17.02 -15.96
N ALA A 940 10.78 -17.16 -15.97
CA ALA A 940 10.08 -17.95 -14.95
C ALA A 940 10.73 -19.35 -14.87
N PRO A 941 11.45 -19.69 -13.78
CA PRO A 941 12.18 -20.94 -13.73
C PRO A 941 11.22 -22.10 -13.55
N THR A 942 11.46 -23.20 -14.21
CA THR A 942 10.78 -24.46 -13.89
C THR A 942 11.31 -24.97 -12.53
N GLY A 943 10.50 -25.70 -11.78
CA GLY A 943 10.94 -26.26 -10.50
C GLY A 943 12.15 -27.21 -10.62
N LEU A 944 12.49 -27.68 -11.84
CA LEU A 944 13.69 -28.47 -12.13
C LEU A 944 14.92 -27.57 -12.22
N ASP A 945 14.79 -26.43 -12.89
CA ASP A 945 15.89 -25.47 -13.08
C ASP A 945 16.31 -24.85 -11.73
N LEU A 946 15.35 -24.55 -10.85
CA LEU A 946 15.60 -24.06 -9.50
C LEU A 946 16.45 -25.04 -8.69
N ARG A 947 16.10 -26.35 -8.70
CA ARG A 947 16.84 -27.37 -7.97
C ARG A 947 18.27 -27.52 -8.49
N GLN A 948 18.47 -27.43 -9.80
CA GLN A 948 19.78 -27.51 -10.45
C GLN A 948 20.64 -26.29 -10.11
N ASN A 949 20.10 -25.08 -10.26
CA ASN A 949 20.81 -23.83 -9.98
C ASN A 949 21.29 -23.78 -8.53
N ARG A 950 20.40 -24.14 -7.58
CA ARG A 950 20.76 -24.20 -6.16
C ARG A 950 21.80 -25.27 -5.87
N ALA A 951 21.67 -26.46 -6.45
CA ALA A 951 22.64 -27.54 -6.24
C ALA A 951 24.04 -27.15 -6.77
N GLU A 952 24.12 -26.49 -7.92
CA GLU A 952 25.37 -25.99 -8.47
C GLU A 952 25.98 -24.87 -7.64
N PHE A 953 25.17 -23.95 -7.14
CA PHE A 953 25.61 -22.90 -6.23
C PHE A 953 26.19 -23.48 -4.94
N LEU A 954 25.47 -24.34 -4.28
CA LEU A 954 25.93 -25.01 -3.06
C LEU A 954 27.23 -25.80 -3.29
N ALA A 955 27.36 -26.44 -4.43
CA ALA A 955 28.58 -27.14 -4.80
C ALA A 955 29.76 -26.16 -5.01
N ARG A 956 29.55 -25.00 -5.63
CA ARG A 956 30.54 -23.92 -5.79
C ARG A 956 30.94 -23.32 -4.45
N TYR A 957 29.96 -23.01 -3.62
CA TYR A 957 30.15 -22.46 -2.29
C TYR A 957 30.96 -23.39 -1.39
N ARG A 958 30.61 -24.69 -1.32
CA ARG A 958 31.38 -25.70 -0.57
C ARG A 958 32.82 -25.85 -1.08
N ARG A 959 33.05 -25.69 -2.40
CA ARG A 959 34.42 -25.66 -2.96
C ARG A 959 35.17 -24.41 -2.50
N SER A 960 34.55 -23.24 -2.50
CA SER A 960 35.19 -22.00 -2.03
C SER A 960 35.54 -22.03 -0.54
N LEU A 961 34.66 -22.60 0.30
CA LEU A 961 34.93 -22.82 1.72
C LEU A 961 36.14 -23.74 1.94
N LYS A 962 36.19 -24.86 1.22
CA LYS A 962 37.34 -25.77 1.29
C LYS A 962 38.64 -25.10 0.86
N GLN A 963 38.61 -24.23 -0.15
CA GLN A 963 39.76 -23.46 -0.57
C GLN A 963 40.18 -22.42 0.48
N LYS A 964 39.23 -21.75 1.14
CA LYS A 964 39.52 -20.81 2.24
C LYS A 964 40.17 -21.52 3.44
N VAL A 965 39.61 -22.66 3.87
CA VAL A 965 40.19 -23.48 4.96
C VAL A 965 41.57 -24.02 4.61
N ALA A 966 41.83 -24.35 3.34
CA ALA A 966 43.14 -24.81 2.89
C ALA A 966 44.19 -23.68 2.81
N GLN A 967 43.74 -22.43 2.73
CA GLN A 967 44.60 -21.24 2.68
C GLN A 967 44.85 -20.60 4.06
N GLU A 968 44.15 -21.02 5.11
CA GLU A 968 44.46 -20.60 6.47
C GLU A 968 45.81 -21.19 6.88
N PRO A 969 46.79 -20.35 7.34
CA PRO A 969 48.06 -20.86 7.82
C PRO A 969 47.78 -21.77 9.03
N LYS A 970 48.21 -23.03 8.96
CA LYS A 970 48.22 -23.88 10.12
C LYS A 970 48.99 -23.16 11.22
N ALA A 971 48.26 -22.84 12.31
CA ALA A 971 48.86 -22.29 13.48
C ALA A 971 49.98 -23.26 13.92
N GLY A 972 51.24 -22.87 13.75
CA GLY A 972 52.38 -23.65 14.08
C GLY A 972 52.39 -23.95 15.58
N THR A 973 52.32 -25.25 15.91
CA THR A 973 52.67 -25.77 17.20
C THR A 973 54.16 -25.49 17.42
N GLN A 974 54.48 -24.32 17.99
CA GLN A 974 55.77 -24.14 18.65
C GLN A 974 55.69 -24.88 19.99
N GLY A 975 56.24 -26.12 19.93
CA GLY A 975 56.54 -26.90 21.14
C GLY A 975 57.63 -26.18 21.94
N GLY A 976 57.38 -25.98 23.20
CA GLY A 976 58.36 -25.46 24.13
C GLY A 976 59.56 -26.38 24.30
N ARG A 977 60.74 -25.73 24.41
CA ARG A 977 61.84 -26.22 25.22
C ARG A 977 62.65 -24.98 25.72
N GLN A 978 62.75 -24.94 27.01
CA GLN A 978 63.64 -24.23 27.96
C GLN A 978 63.20 -22.85 28.33
#